data_1f27147ef1c3cbcf5c7c16771003e4d1
#
_entry.id   1f27147ef1c3cbcf5c7c16771003e4d1
#
_cell.length_a   1.000
_cell.length_b   1.000
_cell.length_c   1.000
_cell.angle_alpha   90.00
_cell.angle_beta   90.00
_cell.angle_gamma   90.00
#
_symmetry.space_group_name_H-M   'P 1'
#
loop_
_entity.id
_entity.type
_entity.pdbx_description
1 polymer ?
#
loop_
_entity_poly.entity_id
_entity_poly.type
_entity_poly.pdbx_seq_one_letter_code
_entity_poly.pdbx_strand_id
1 'polypeptide(L)'
;MVVVTHEGPSERLSRCLEALRDAGGVGPVIVINNSERESKSEADLEDLYGAVLIRTANRGYGAAANDGFSEVRRLSPSATAIALLNDDVTVAPGWIEGLSDALAEGWNVAQPKLLMASSLAADVALVNSVGVTLDRHGAGVDIGYGEPDSSVFDGIADIEIFTGGAVLFSRAFLDLTGGFDERFFLYYEDVDLALRGRELGQRYACVPDSIAWHEGGASTSVLGEMTRRLQDRNRVWCAIRFGRLPTIVRAVWLSLRRLRRAPHAAHWRALVGGLAGGPRRLWERTQARRPRHRDADAPSPPGDVRTEGVNLLGYHHSASGLGTAVRQLHRSLAAAGVAVSIFDVDTSNSPRVEADDGARGSTIVRQTTLAVVTAPELPGALAARPKLRAVDRVVGYWFWEVAEVPVTHRSGIELVDEIWAPTTFIADAYRSVPGGPPVAHQPMYLSCPALDDGARDAWRRRCAPNGEFVFLVTLDLFSIVERKNPFGAIDAFVAAFGPTDSTVRLVIKTLNGDQRPEALARIADHAAQSGIADQIEIFDSFISNDEMTGLISAADCLVSLHRGEGLGLQLASAMWLETPVIASRYSGNLDFMSDETAALVDVKLIDVEYGEGAYPDGFRWADPDLGQAATWMSRMVNDLDLRGRLVEAALEHMHGQPAEKAFGLNYARALGISEQPANGPN
;
A
#
# COMPACT_ATOMS: atom_id res chain seq x y z
N MET A 1 10.66 9.85 -31.69
CA MET A 1 10.18 8.80 -30.76
C MET A 1 10.58 7.44 -31.28
N VAL A 2 10.74 6.46 -30.42
CA VAL A 2 11.06 5.07 -30.77
C VAL A 2 9.96 4.17 -30.23
N VAL A 3 9.36 3.35 -31.10
CA VAL A 3 8.43 2.29 -30.73
C VAL A 3 9.06 0.95 -31.07
N VAL A 4 9.08 0.02 -30.12
CA VAL A 4 9.64 -1.32 -30.34
C VAL A 4 8.49 -2.32 -30.48
N THR A 5 8.48 -3.10 -31.56
CA THR A 5 7.51 -4.19 -31.78
C THR A 5 8.21 -5.51 -32.08
N HIS A 6 7.67 -6.61 -31.55
CA HIS A 6 8.12 -7.97 -31.80
C HIS A 6 7.13 -8.78 -32.66
N GLU A 7 5.90 -8.32 -32.75
CA GLU A 7 4.86 -9.02 -33.53
C GLU A 7 4.78 -8.49 -34.97
N GLY A 8 5.48 -7.40 -35.29
CA GLY A 8 5.36 -6.68 -36.55
C GLY A 8 4.07 -5.85 -36.59
N PRO A 9 3.58 -5.50 -37.80
CA PRO A 9 2.33 -4.79 -37.97
C PRO A 9 1.18 -5.57 -37.29
N SER A 10 0.64 -5.00 -36.24
CA SER A 10 -0.42 -5.58 -35.41
C SER A 10 -1.45 -4.53 -35.06
N GLU A 11 -2.63 -4.94 -34.65
CA GLU A 11 -3.67 -4.03 -34.17
C GLU A 11 -3.20 -3.20 -32.97
N ARG A 12 -2.33 -3.75 -32.12
CA ARG A 12 -1.70 -3.03 -31.00
C ARG A 12 -0.82 -1.90 -31.49
N LEU A 13 0.11 -2.22 -32.40
CA LEU A 13 0.99 -1.21 -32.98
C LEU A 13 0.18 -0.10 -33.66
N SER A 14 -0.89 -0.44 -34.38
CA SER A 14 -1.78 0.55 -34.99
C SER A 14 -2.40 1.46 -33.93
N ARG A 15 -2.96 0.92 -32.84
CA ARG A 15 -3.51 1.73 -31.73
C ARG A 15 -2.46 2.61 -31.06
N CYS A 16 -1.25 2.10 -30.85
CA CYS A 16 -0.14 2.88 -30.33
C CYS A 16 0.20 4.08 -31.23
N LEU A 17 0.34 3.84 -32.53
CA LEU A 17 0.64 4.90 -33.51
C LEU A 17 -0.51 5.91 -33.69
N GLU A 18 -1.76 5.47 -33.65
CA GLU A 18 -2.94 6.34 -33.59
C GLU A 18 -2.92 7.27 -32.40
N ALA A 19 -2.70 6.70 -31.20
CA ALA A 19 -2.61 7.48 -29.98
C ALA A 19 -1.46 8.51 -30.02
N LEU A 20 -0.31 8.12 -30.54
CA LEU A 20 0.83 9.04 -30.72
C LEU A 20 0.52 10.19 -31.72
N ARG A 21 -0.15 9.89 -32.83
CA ARG A 21 -0.57 10.89 -33.80
C ARG A 21 -1.58 11.87 -33.20
N ASP A 22 -2.58 11.33 -32.47
CA ASP A 22 -3.67 12.11 -31.89
C ASP A 22 -3.23 12.95 -30.71
N ALA A 23 -2.20 12.47 -29.99
CA ALA A 23 -1.56 13.21 -28.90
C ALA A 23 -0.65 14.36 -29.34
N GLY A 24 -0.41 14.53 -30.66
CA GLY A 24 0.36 15.66 -31.19
C GLY A 24 1.87 15.56 -30.93
N GLY A 25 2.43 14.39 -31.06
CA GLY A 25 3.85 14.14 -30.77
C GLY A 25 4.81 14.95 -31.63
N VAL A 26 5.91 15.41 -31.07
CA VAL A 26 6.94 16.23 -31.71
C VAL A 26 8.05 15.34 -32.27
N GLY A 27 8.28 15.37 -33.56
CA GLY A 27 9.38 14.71 -34.27
C GLY A 27 9.05 13.36 -34.90
N PRO A 28 9.98 12.73 -35.62
CA PRO A 28 9.73 11.50 -36.35
C PRO A 28 9.45 10.34 -35.38
N VAL A 29 8.48 9.48 -35.73
CA VAL A 29 8.23 8.21 -35.07
C VAL A 29 9.02 7.14 -35.83
N ILE A 30 9.85 6.41 -35.09
CA ILE A 30 10.68 5.31 -35.60
C ILE A 30 10.16 4.02 -34.99
N VAL A 31 9.68 3.11 -35.82
CA VAL A 31 9.24 1.78 -35.38
C VAL A 31 10.35 0.78 -35.67
N ILE A 32 10.86 0.15 -34.61
CA ILE A 32 11.83 -0.93 -34.72
C ILE A 32 11.08 -2.26 -34.64
N ASN A 33 11.01 -2.94 -35.77
CA ASN A 33 10.43 -4.28 -35.86
C ASN A 33 11.55 -5.34 -35.77
N ASN A 34 11.62 -6.04 -34.65
CA ASN A 34 12.56 -7.13 -34.43
C ASN A 34 11.91 -8.52 -34.57
N SER A 35 10.76 -8.62 -35.24
CA SER A 35 10.13 -9.90 -35.55
C SER A 35 10.80 -10.60 -36.74
N GLU A 36 10.79 -11.93 -36.72
CA GLU A 36 11.26 -12.76 -37.84
C GLU A 36 10.20 -12.89 -38.95
N ARG A 37 8.97 -12.39 -38.73
CA ARG A 37 7.85 -12.54 -39.64
C ARG A 37 7.80 -11.36 -40.65
N GLU A 38 7.71 -11.69 -41.90
CA GLU A 38 7.39 -10.69 -42.97
C GLU A 38 5.90 -10.42 -42.99
N SER A 39 5.52 -9.15 -43.05
CA SER A 39 4.13 -8.73 -43.21
C SER A 39 4.00 -7.76 -44.40
N LYS A 40 2.94 -7.96 -45.20
CA LYS A 40 2.66 -7.10 -46.35
C LYS A 40 2.10 -5.72 -45.99
N SER A 41 1.72 -5.49 -44.72
CA SER A 41 1.13 -4.22 -44.26
C SER A 41 2.15 -3.20 -43.75
N GLU A 42 3.45 -3.41 -43.97
CA GLU A 42 4.48 -2.48 -43.47
C GLU A 42 4.49 -1.14 -44.20
N ALA A 43 4.23 -1.15 -45.52
CA ALA A 43 4.10 0.09 -46.32
C ALA A 43 2.92 0.97 -45.86
N ASP A 44 1.87 0.33 -45.36
CA ASP A 44 0.67 1.03 -44.88
C ASP A 44 0.97 1.86 -43.60
N LEU A 45 1.94 1.44 -42.76
CA LEU A 45 2.32 2.17 -41.56
C LEU A 45 3.05 3.48 -41.83
N GLU A 46 3.92 3.50 -42.85
CA GLU A 46 4.59 4.72 -43.29
C GLU A 46 3.59 5.72 -43.87
N ASP A 47 2.68 5.23 -44.72
CA ASP A 47 1.66 6.07 -45.40
C ASP A 47 0.59 6.60 -44.40
N LEU A 48 0.14 5.78 -43.44
CA LEU A 48 -0.95 6.15 -42.53
C LEU A 48 -0.49 6.99 -41.34
N TYR A 49 0.73 6.76 -40.83
CA TYR A 49 1.20 7.36 -39.57
C TYR A 49 2.45 8.22 -39.75
N GLY A 50 3.07 8.28 -40.94
CA GLY A 50 4.34 8.96 -41.14
C GLY A 50 5.50 8.36 -40.33
N ALA A 51 5.38 7.10 -39.95
CA ALA A 51 6.38 6.41 -39.14
C ALA A 51 7.46 5.80 -40.03
N VAL A 52 8.74 5.88 -39.59
CA VAL A 52 9.85 5.22 -40.27
C VAL A 52 10.00 3.82 -39.73
N LEU A 53 9.70 2.79 -40.51
CA LEU A 53 9.83 1.39 -40.10
C LEU A 53 11.21 0.85 -40.42
N ILE A 54 11.87 0.25 -39.39
CA ILE A 54 13.20 -0.36 -39.50
C ILE A 54 13.13 -1.78 -39.01
N ARG A 55 13.53 -2.72 -39.85
CA ARG A 55 13.66 -4.12 -39.48
C ARG A 55 15.04 -4.41 -38.93
N THR A 56 15.08 -5.12 -37.79
CA THR A 56 16.33 -5.58 -37.19
C THR A 56 16.22 -7.06 -36.80
N ALA A 57 17.37 -7.72 -36.71
CA ALA A 57 17.40 -9.07 -36.17
C ALA A 57 16.96 -9.07 -34.70
N ASN A 58 16.25 -10.14 -34.27
CA ASN A 58 15.84 -10.25 -32.87
C ASN A 58 17.05 -10.49 -31.94
N ARG A 59 17.61 -9.42 -31.44
CA ARG A 59 18.69 -9.41 -30.40
C ARG A 59 18.14 -9.06 -29.02
N GLY A 60 16.81 -9.00 -28.89
CA GLY A 60 16.09 -8.62 -27.66
C GLY A 60 15.64 -7.16 -27.64
N TYR A 61 14.87 -6.82 -26.60
CA TYR A 61 14.24 -5.49 -26.47
C TYR A 61 15.25 -4.36 -26.37
N GLY A 62 16.23 -4.49 -25.49
CA GLY A 62 17.26 -3.44 -25.28
C GLY A 62 18.08 -3.16 -26.55
N ALA A 63 18.38 -4.19 -27.35
CA ALA A 63 19.08 -4.01 -28.64
C ALA A 63 18.21 -3.25 -29.64
N ALA A 64 16.91 -3.59 -29.76
CA ALA A 64 15.98 -2.89 -30.64
C ALA A 64 15.83 -1.41 -30.23
N ALA A 65 15.73 -1.13 -28.94
CA ALA A 65 15.69 0.25 -28.43
C ALA A 65 16.97 1.01 -28.75
N ASN A 66 18.15 0.40 -28.62
CA ASN A 66 19.44 1.02 -28.96
C ASN A 66 19.57 1.32 -30.49
N ASP A 67 19.07 0.41 -31.33
CA ASP A 67 18.98 0.62 -32.77
C ASP A 67 18.10 1.86 -33.08
N GLY A 68 16.95 1.95 -32.39
CA GLY A 68 16.05 3.13 -32.49
C GLY A 68 16.71 4.41 -32.01
N PHE A 69 17.43 4.41 -30.89
CA PHE A 69 18.17 5.58 -30.41
C PHE A 69 19.24 6.04 -31.40
N SER A 70 19.90 5.08 -32.06
CA SER A 70 20.92 5.37 -33.06
C SER A 70 20.30 6.01 -34.30
N GLU A 71 19.11 5.56 -34.68
CA GLU A 71 18.40 6.10 -35.83
C GLU A 71 17.82 7.51 -35.55
N VAL A 72 17.32 7.75 -34.32
CA VAL A 72 16.94 9.12 -33.90
C VAL A 72 18.15 10.06 -33.98
N ARG A 73 19.33 9.62 -33.54
CA ARG A 73 20.54 10.44 -33.65
C ARG A 73 20.89 10.77 -35.10
N ARG A 74 20.63 9.83 -36.02
CA ARG A 74 20.88 10.01 -37.48
C ARG A 74 19.87 10.97 -38.12
N LEU A 75 18.56 10.78 -37.84
CA LEU A 75 17.47 11.53 -38.47
C LEU A 75 17.26 12.91 -37.81
N SER A 76 17.52 13.02 -36.54
CA SER A 76 17.31 14.24 -35.77
C SER A 76 18.54 14.54 -34.86
N PRO A 77 19.66 14.98 -35.45
CA PRO A 77 20.89 15.22 -34.70
C PRO A 77 20.76 16.26 -33.57
N SER A 78 19.80 17.18 -33.69
CA SER A 78 19.50 18.24 -32.72
C SER A 78 18.53 17.80 -31.62
N ALA A 79 17.99 16.58 -31.66
CA ALA A 79 17.09 16.11 -30.63
C ALA A 79 17.78 16.06 -29.27
N THR A 80 17.21 16.70 -28.27
CA THR A 80 17.70 16.75 -26.88
C THR A 80 17.13 15.63 -26.01
N ALA A 81 16.04 15.00 -26.44
CA ALA A 81 15.36 13.92 -25.73
C ALA A 81 14.84 12.85 -26.72
N ILE A 82 14.70 11.62 -26.22
CA ILE A 82 14.19 10.48 -27.00
C ILE A 82 13.15 9.74 -26.15
N ALA A 83 11.91 9.67 -26.63
CA ALA A 83 10.88 8.82 -26.02
C ALA A 83 11.00 7.39 -26.54
N LEU A 84 10.81 6.43 -25.66
CA LEU A 84 10.74 4.99 -25.94
C LEU A 84 9.40 4.44 -25.46
N LEU A 85 8.72 3.68 -26.32
CA LEU A 85 7.43 3.06 -26.03
C LEU A 85 7.42 1.60 -26.50
N ASN A 86 6.63 0.78 -25.81
CA ASN A 86 6.22 -0.54 -26.29
C ASN A 86 5.04 -0.38 -27.26
N ASP A 87 4.85 -1.35 -28.16
CA ASP A 87 3.73 -1.39 -29.12
C ASP A 87 2.36 -1.68 -28.46
N ASP A 88 2.33 -2.06 -27.18
CA ASP A 88 1.13 -2.29 -26.36
C ASP A 88 0.82 -1.13 -25.39
N VAL A 89 1.38 0.06 -25.67
CA VAL A 89 1.13 1.27 -24.90
C VAL A 89 0.35 2.27 -25.77
N THR A 90 -0.68 2.89 -25.17
CA THR A 90 -1.38 4.05 -25.71
C THR A 90 -1.20 5.26 -24.80
N VAL A 91 -1.15 6.46 -25.34
CA VAL A 91 -0.85 7.69 -24.60
C VAL A 91 -2.00 8.68 -24.63
N ALA A 92 -2.15 9.47 -23.57
CA ALA A 92 -3.10 10.55 -23.50
C ALA A 92 -2.61 11.80 -24.26
N PRO A 93 -3.51 12.67 -24.75
CA PRO A 93 -3.13 14.01 -25.22
C PRO A 93 -2.35 14.77 -24.14
N GLY A 94 -1.27 15.44 -24.54
CA GLY A 94 -0.43 16.21 -23.60
C GLY A 94 0.58 15.38 -22.79
N TRP A 95 0.68 14.07 -23.00
CA TRP A 95 1.56 13.20 -22.22
C TRP A 95 3.05 13.56 -22.32
N ILE A 96 3.50 14.02 -23.50
CA ILE A 96 4.92 14.30 -23.77
C ILE A 96 5.36 15.66 -23.21
N GLU A 97 4.43 16.62 -23.14
CA GLU A 97 4.70 17.96 -22.63
C GLU A 97 5.14 17.91 -21.18
N GLY A 98 4.37 17.25 -20.30
CA GLY A 98 4.74 17.11 -18.89
C GLY A 98 6.07 16.38 -18.67
N LEU A 99 6.36 15.35 -19.47
CA LEU A 99 7.65 14.66 -19.44
C LEU A 99 8.80 15.57 -19.89
N SER A 100 8.56 16.42 -20.91
CA SER A 100 9.55 17.37 -21.41
C SER A 100 9.85 18.48 -20.40
N ASP A 101 8.81 18.96 -19.70
CA ASP A 101 8.94 19.95 -18.64
C ASP A 101 9.80 19.38 -17.48
N ALA A 102 9.56 18.14 -17.09
CA ALA A 102 10.37 17.48 -16.10
C ALA A 102 11.88 17.41 -16.50
N LEU A 103 12.18 17.11 -17.77
CA LEU A 103 13.56 17.15 -18.24
C LEU A 103 14.14 18.58 -18.20
N ALA A 104 13.33 19.60 -18.50
CA ALA A 104 13.75 21.01 -18.41
C ALA A 104 14.02 21.45 -16.95
N GLU A 105 13.35 20.85 -15.98
CA GLU A 105 13.56 21.03 -14.54
C GLU A 105 14.82 20.30 -14.02
N GLY A 106 15.53 19.58 -14.88
CA GLY A 106 16.79 18.92 -14.53
C GLY A 106 16.68 17.43 -14.18
N TRP A 107 15.54 16.80 -14.44
CA TRP A 107 15.46 15.35 -14.43
C TRP A 107 16.15 14.77 -15.67
N ASN A 108 16.74 13.59 -15.54
CA ASN A 108 17.48 12.97 -16.64
C ASN A 108 16.62 11.98 -17.42
N VAL A 109 15.63 11.42 -16.76
CA VAL A 109 14.62 10.51 -17.32
C VAL A 109 13.28 10.85 -16.71
N ALA A 110 12.22 10.82 -17.50
CA ALA A 110 10.86 11.01 -17.06
C ALA A 110 9.97 9.89 -17.60
N GLN A 111 9.15 9.27 -16.75
CA GLN A 111 8.11 8.33 -17.17
C GLN A 111 6.72 8.87 -16.86
N PRO A 112 5.70 8.54 -17.67
CA PRO A 112 4.31 8.84 -17.35
C PRO A 112 3.82 7.95 -16.23
N LYS A 113 2.70 8.32 -15.61
CA LYS A 113 1.89 7.38 -14.83
C LYS A 113 1.29 6.35 -15.80
N LEU A 114 1.69 5.09 -15.64
CA LEU A 114 1.16 3.99 -16.43
C LEU A 114 -0.08 3.42 -15.75
N LEU A 115 -1.19 3.39 -16.47
CA LEU A 115 -2.45 2.79 -16.06
C LEU A 115 -2.69 1.47 -16.81
N MET A 116 -3.50 0.58 -16.26
CA MET A 116 -3.89 -0.66 -16.92
C MET A 116 -4.91 -0.38 -18.02
N ALA A 117 -4.65 -0.79 -19.26
CA ALA A 117 -5.60 -0.63 -20.36
C ALA A 117 -6.92 -1.38 -20.11
N SER A 118 -6.92 -2.44 -19.35
CA SER A 118 -8.12 -3.17 -18.93
C SER A 118 -9.08 -2.32 -18.06
N SER A 119 -8.60 -1.25 -17.45
CA SER A 119 -9.41 -0.32 -16.64
C SER A 119 -9.88 0.92 -17.42
N LEU A 120 -9.58 1.02 -18.72
CA LEU A 120 -9.92 2.21 -19.54
C LEU A 120 -11.44 2.49 -19.62
N ALA A 121 -12.26 1.45 -19.53
CA ALA A 121 -13.72 1.54 -19.54
C ALA A 121 -14.33 1.37 -18.13
N ALA A 122 -13.52 1.28 -17.08
CA ALA A 122 -13.96 1.15 -15.69
C ALA A 122 -14.17 2.52 -15.05
N ASP A 123 -15.05 2.61 -14.05
CA ASP A 123 -15.29 3.84 -13.30
C ASP A 123 -14.04 4.32 -12.54
N VAL A 124 -13.11 3.42 -12.24
CA VAL A 124 -11.84 3.71 -11.59
C VAL A 124 -10.69 3.09 -12.37
N ALA A 125 -9.75 3.92 -12.80
CA ALA A 125 -8.54 3.45 -13.45
C ALA A 125 -7.63 2.72 -12.42
N LEU A 126 -6.94 1.67 -12.89
CA LEU A 126 -5.96 0.94 -12.08
C LEU A 126 -4.54 1.30 -12.53
N VAL A 127 -3.66 1.53 -11.57
CA VAL A 127 -2.25 1.80 -11.83
C VAL A 127 -1.55 0.54 -12.33
N ASN A 128 -0.80 0.65 -13.43
CA ASN A 128 0.11 -0.38 -13.88
C ASN A 128 1.51 -0.16 -13.27
N SER A 129 2.04 1.06 -13.34
CA SER A 129 3.33 1.41 -12.74
C SER A 129 3.53 2.92 -12.59
N VAL A 130 3.99 3.36 -11.43
CA VAL A 130 4.53 4.71 -11.22
C VAL A 130 6.04 4.67 -10.91
N GLY A 131 6.72 3.63 -11.34
CA GLY A 131 8.12 3.33 -11.13
C GLY A 131 8.34 1.91 -10.66
N VAL A 132 9.58 1.47 -10.57
CA VAL A 132 9.96 0.11 -10.16
C VAL A 132 10.87 0.18 -8.94
N THR A 133 10.69 -0.74 -8.00
CA THR A 133 11.60 -0.98 -6.88
C THR A 133 12.11 -2.41 -6.91
N LEU A 134 13.20 -2.69 -6.18
CA LEU A 134 13.73 -4.05 -6.06
C LEU A 134 13.36 -4.64 -4.69
N ASP A 135 12.82 -5.84 -4.70
CA ASP A 135 12.62 -6.60 -3.48
C ASP A 135 13.96 -7.11 -2.90
N ARG A 136 13.93 -7.71 -1.71
CA ARG A 136 15.12 -8.27 -1.05
C ARG A 136 15.83 -9.38 -1.83
N HIS A 137 15.19 -9.97 -2.85
CA HIS A 137 15.76 -10.99 -3.73
C HIS A 137 16.26 -10.39 -5.05
N GLY A 138 16.18 -9.06 -5.20
CA GLY A 138 16.47 -8.34 -6.41
C GLY A 138 15.43 -8.52 -7.51
N ALA A 139 14.18 -8.86 -7.15
CA ALA A 139 13.08 -8.88 -8.09
C ALA A 139 12.52 -7.47 -8.27
N GLY A 140 12.30 -7.04 -9.52
CA GLY A 140 11.60 -5.80 -9.85
C GLY A 140 10.13 -5.92 -9.48
N VAL A 141 9.62 -4.90 -8.82
CA VAL A 141 8.21 -4.76 -8.42
C VAL A 141 7.73 -3.40 -8.87
N ASP A 142 6.67 -3.37 -9.66
CA ASP A 142 6.02 -2.13 -10.09
C ASP A 142 5.31 -1.47 -8.90
N ILE A 143 5.59 -0.19 -8.69
CA ILE A 143 4.96 0.61 -7.63
C ILE A 143 3.53 0.94 -8.07
N GLY A 144 2.55 0.68 -7.21
CA GLY A 144 1.14 0.93 -7.45
C GLY A 144 0.42 -0.14 -8.29
N TYR A 145 1.07 -1.23 -8.66
CA TYR A 145 0.47 -2.24 -9.55
C TYR A 145 -0.86 -2.80 -9.01
N GLY A 146 -1.93 -2.61 -9.81
CA GLY A 146 -3.28 -3.06 -9.46
C GLY A 146 -4.01 -2.18 -8.46
N GLU A 147 -3.40 -1.10 -7.97
CA GLU A 147 -4.06 -0.15 -7.07
C GLU A 147 -4.93 0.83 -7.87
N PRO A 148 -6.06 1.29 -7.31
CA PRO A 148 -6.85 2.37 -7.89
C PRO A 148 -6.00 3.62 -8.08
N ASP A 149 -6.14 4.30 -9.24
CA ASP A 149 -5.52 5.60 -9.45
C ASP A 149 -6.15 6.61 -8.48
N SER A 150 -5.32 7.19 -7.64
CA SER A 150 -5.73 8.10 -6.56
C SER A 150 -4.71 9.22 -6.39
N SER A 151 -5.09 10.23 -5.62
CA SER A 151 -4.24 11.39 -5.34
C SER A 151 -2.88 11.05 -4.69
N VAL A 152 -2.69 9.84 -4.20
CA VAL A 152 -1.39 9.34 -3.74
C VAL A 152 -0.34 9.34 -4.87
N PHE A 153 -0.81 9.21 -6.11
CA PHE A 153 0.03 9.16 -7.32
C PHE A 153 0.05 10.49 -8.10
N ASP A 154 -0.48 11.60 -7.55
CA ASP A 154 -0.63 12.88 -8.26
C ASP A 154 0.57 13.83 -8.09
N GLY A 155 1.61 13.46 -7.37
CA GLY A 155 2.83 14.25 -7.22
C GLY A 155 3.97 13.77 -8.11
N ILE A 156 4.77 14.67 -8.71
CA ILE A 156 6.01 14.27 -9.37
C ILE A 156 6.90 13.56 -8.35
N ALA A 157 7.17 12.27 -8.58
CA ALA A 157 7.95 11.43 -7.68
C ALA A 157 9.37 11.19 -8.23
N ASP A 158 10.40 11.31 -7.37
CA ASP A 158 11.75 10.80 -7.65
C ASP A 158 11.72 9.27 -7.52
N ILE A 159 11.78 8.57 -8.65
CA ILE A 159 11.70 7.11 -8.71
C ILE A 159 13.10 6.48 -8.79
N GLU A 160 13.30 5.35 -8.13
CA GLU A 160 14.60 4.68 -8.14
C GLU A 160 14.92 4.05 -9.51
N ILE A 161 13.91 3.41 -10.10
CA ILE A 161 14.00 2.70 -11.36
C ILE A 161 12.77 3.06 -12.19
N PHE A 162 12.97 3.45 -13.43
CA PHE A 162 11.89 3.65 -14.41
C PHE A 162 11.52 2.32 -15.09
N THR A 163 10.30 2.23 -15.61
CA THR A 163 9.88 1.09 -16.46
C THR A 163 10.21 1.35 -17.92
N GLY A 164 10.58 0.31 -18.66
CA GLY A 164 10.84 0.37 -20.10
C GLY A 164 9.59 0.49 -20.99
N GLY A 165 8.38 0.43 -20.40
CA GLY A 165 7.12 0.42 -21.18
C GLY A 165 6.80 1.75 -21.88
N ALA A 166 7.00 2.87 -21.18
CA ALA A 166 6.91 4.24 -21.74
C ALA A 166 7.82 5.16 -20.93
N VAL A 167 8.74 5.84 -21.60
CA VAL A 167 9.74 6.67 -20.91
C VAL A 167 10.37 7.69 -21.85
N LEU A 168 10.65 8.89 -21.34
CA LEU A 168 11.41 9.94 -22.02
C LEU A 168 12.80 10.05 -21.42
N PHE A 169 13.81 9.83 -22.22
CA PHE A 169 15.23 9.98 -21.85
C PHE A 169 15.78 11.31 -22.34
N SER A 170 16.55 12.03 -21.51
CA SER A 170 17.43 13.05 -22.03
C SER A 170 18.54 12.38 -22.86
N ARG A 171 18.92 13.02 -23.94
CA ARG A 171 20.02 12.51 -24.79
C ARG A 171 21.32 12.38 -24.01
N ALA A 172 21.60 13.33 -23.13
CA ALA A 172 22.77 13.31 -22.26
C ALA A 172 22.83 12.06 -21.37
N PHE A 173 21.67 11.60 -20.86
CA PHE A 173 21.58 10.36 -20.10
C PHE A 173 21.95 9.14 -20.94
N LEU A 174 21.41 9.02 -22.15
CA LEU A 174 21.71 7.90 -23.05
C LEU A 174 23.18 7.91 -23.51
N ASP A 175 23.75 9.09 -23.74
CA ASP A 175 25.16 9.23 -24.14
C ASP A 175 26.09 8.89 -22.95
N LEU A 176 25.71 9.25 -21.72
CA LEU A 176 26.48 8.97 -20.50
C LEU A 176 26.44 7.48 -20.13
N THR A 177 25.28 6.84 -20.25
CA THR A 177 25.07 5.44 -19.83
C THR A 177 25.39 4.44 -20.94
N GLY A 178 25.40 4.88 -22.21
CA GLY A 178 25.60 4.03 -23.39
C GLY A 178 24.36 3.21 -23.78
N GLY A 179 23.18 3.57 -23.27
CA GLY A 179 21.92 2.87 -23.56
C GLY A 179 21.78 1.53 -22.82
N PHE A 180 20.93 0.65 -23.35
CA PHE A 180 20.63 -0.65 -22.76
C PHE A 180 21.78 -1.66 -22.91
N ASP A 181 21.96 -2.54 -21.94
CA ASP A 181 22.84 -3.69 -22.06
C ASP A 181 22.14 -4.83 -22.82
N GLU A 182 22.46 -5.01 -24.09
CA GLU A 182 21.82 -5.96 -25.00
C GLU A 182 21.88 -7.42 -24.55
N ARG A 183 22.79 -7.78 -23.62
CA ARG A 183 22.97 -9.11 -23.09
C ARG A 183 21.79 -9.59 -22.24
N PHE A 184 20.99 -8.67 -21.72
CA PHE A 184 19.77 -9.02 -20.97
C PHE A 184 18.74 -9.68 -21.86
N PHE A 185 18.69 -9.29 -23.12
CA PHE A 185 17.76 -9.74 -24.15
C PHE A 185 16.31 -9.27 -23.89
N LEU A 186 15.73 -9.61 -22.72
CA LEU A 186 14.38 -9.26 -22.30
C LEU A 186 14.29 -9.33 -20.76
N TYR A 187 13.63 -8.37 -20.13
CA TYR A 187 13.49 -8.16 -18.68
C TYR A 187 14.79 -7.77 -17.97
N TYR A 188 14.70 -6.79 -17.07
CA TYR A 188 15.78 -6.22 -16.28
C TYR A 188 16.80 -5.37 -17.07
N GLU A 189 16.65 -5.19 -18.37
CA GLU A 189 17.45 -4.24 -19.14
C GLU A 189 17.21 -2.80 -18.70
N ASP A 190 15.95 -2.47 -18.37
CA ASP A 190 15.51 -1.19 -17.79
C ASP A 190 16.03 -1.02 -16.36
N VAL A 191 15.94 -2.05 -15.52
CA VAL A 191 16.50 -2.08 -14.18
C VAL A 191 18.01 -1.85 -14.21
N ASP A 192 18.74 -2.53 -15.10
CA ASP A 192 20.20 -2.37 -15.26
C ASP A 192 20.54 -0.94 -15.70
N LEU A 193 19.82 -0.41 -16.68
CA LEU A 193 20.05 0.95 -17.19
C LEU A 193 19.79 2.01 -16.11
N ALA A 194 18.69 1.86 -15.38
CA ALA A 194 18.32 2.77 -14.29
C ALA A 194 19.37 2.74 -13.17
N LEU A 195 19.78 1.56 -12.71
CA LEU A 195 20.78 1.44 -11.65
C LEU A 195 22.16 1.94 -12.07
N ARG A 196 22.58 1.73 -13.35
CA ARG A 196 23.81 2.34 -13.89
C ARG A 196 23.75 3.85 -13.88
N GLY A 197 22.62 4.42 -14.28
CA GLY A 197 22.42 5.86 -14.25
C GLY A 197 22.44 6.40 -12.82
N ARG A 198 21.84 5.70 -11.85
CA ARG A 198 21.91 6.08 -10.41
C ARG A 198 23.34 6.07 -9.88
N GLU A 199 24.16 5.08 -10.25
CA GLU A 199 25.61 5.07 -9.91
C GLU A 199 26.37 6.29 -10.49
N LEU A 200 25.84 6.89 -11.56
CA LEU A 200 26.36 8.09 -12.21
C LEU A 200 25.69 9.40 -11.71
N GLY A 201 24.86 9.32 -10.66
CA GLY A 201 24.17 10.45 -10.06
C GLY A 201 22.97 10.96 -10.83
N GLN A 202 22.42 10.18 -11.77
CA GLN A 202 21.27 10.57 -12.58
C GLN A 202 19.96 10.44 -11.78
N ARG A 203 18.97 11.31 -12.08
CA ARG A 203 17.68 11.40 -11.38
C ARG A 203 16.53 11.11 -12.34
N TYR A 204 15.49 10.44 -11.83
CA TYR A 204 14.34 10.00 -12.63
C TYR A 204 13.05 10.47 -12.00
N ALA A 205 12.09 10.92 -12.82
CA ALA A 205 10.77 11.35 -12.37
C ALA A 205 9.68 10.42 -12.90
N CYS A 206 8.65 10.17 -12.07
CA CYS A 206 7.32 9.82 -12.54
C CYS A 206 6.47 11.09 -12.56
N VAL A 207 5.88 11.41 -13.72
CA VAL A 207 5.08 12.61 -13.95
C VAL A 207 3.60 12.21 -13.99
N PRO A 208 2.81 12.50 -12.96
CA PRO A 208 1.46 11.95 -12.81
C PRO A 208 0.45 12.53 -13.81
N ASP A 209 0.64 13.77 -14.27
CA ASP A 209 -0.23 14.41 -15.26
C ASP A 209 0.03 13.90 -16.68
N SER A 210 1.16 13.22 -16.88
CA SER A 210 1.48 12.51 -18.13
C SER A 210 0.96 11.08 -18.01
N ILE A 211 -0.09 10.74 -18.76
CA ILE A 211 -0.77 9.45 -18.64
C ILE A 211 -0.53 8.59 -19.86
N ALA A 212 -0.26 7.30 -19.63
CA ALA A 212 -0.26 6.28 -20.65
C ALA A 212 -0.93 5.00 -20.14
N TRP A 213 -1.54 4.22 -21.03
CA TRP A 213 -2.18 2.95 -20.73
C TRP A 213 -1.38 1.81 -21.32
N HIS A 214 -1.17 0.76 -20.54
CA HIS A 214 -0.40 -0.41 -20.91
C HIS A 214 -1.28 -1.66 -20.88
N GLU A 215 -1.33 -2.42 -21.98
CA GLU A 215 -2.14 -3.64 -22.06
C GLU A 215 -1.58 -4.75 -21.17
N GLY A 216 -0.28 -4.82 -21.00
CA GLY A 216 0.43 -5.75 -20.13
C GLY A 216 0.18 -7.23 -20.40
N GLY A 217 1.21 -8.07 -20.23
CA GLY A 217 1.04 -9.52 -20.14
C GLY A 217 0.80 -10.31 -21.44
N ALA A 218 0.52 -9.68 -22.56
CA ALA A 218 0.19 -10.40 -23.80
C ALA A 218 1.41 -11.08 -24.44
N SER A 219 2.57 -10.47 -24.40
CA SER A 219 3.83 -11.09 -24.88
C SER A 219 4.37 -12.16 -23.93
N THR A 220 3.98 -12.10 -22.64
CA THR A 220 4.45 -13.00 -21.58
C THR A 220 3.80 -14.38 -21.63
N SER A 221 2.57 -14.49 -22.11
CA SER A 221 1.82 -15.75 -22.15
C SER A 221 2.34 -16.71 -23.20
N VAL A 222 2.90 -16.20 -24.31
CA VAL A 222 3.41 -17.00 -25.44
C VAL A 222 4.81 -17.54 -25.21
N LEU A 223 5.66 -16.86 -24.42
CA LEU A 223 7.08 -17.19 -24.21
C LEU A 223 7.36 -18.00 -22.92
N GLY A 224 6.39 -18.38 -22.17
CA GLY A 224 6.33 -19.15 -20.92
C GLY A 224 7.64 -19.63 -20.27
N GLU A 225 8.38 -20.53 -20.89
CA GLU A 225 9.65 -21.06 -20.37
C GLU A 225 10.82 -20.09 -20.53
N MET A 226 10.90 -19.42 -21.67
CA MET A 226 11.95 -18.46 -21.97
C MET A 226 11.87 -17.24 -21.06
N THR A 227 10.66 -16.70 -20.83
CA THR A 227 10.39 -15.61 -19.91
C THR A 227 10.89 -15.92 -18.50
N ARG A 228 10.47 -17.05 -17.93
CA ARG A 228 10.91 -17.48 -16.59
C ARG A 228 12.43 -17.62 -16.49
N ARG A 229 13.06 -18.19 -17.53
CA ARG A 229 14.52 -18.33 -17.58
C ARG A 229 15.22 -16.99 -17.59
N LEU A 230 14.78 -16.04 -18.41
CA LEU A 230 15.39 -14.72 -18.53
C LEU A 230 15.19 -13.89 -17.27
N GLN A 231 13.98 -13.85 -16.71
CA GLN A 231 13.72 -13.15 -15.46
C GLN A 231 14.58 -13.65 -14.31
N ASP A 232 14.67 -14.96 -14.11
CA ASP A 232 15.49 -15.52 -13.02
C ASP A 232 16.99 -15.29 -13.24
N ARG A 233 17.51 -15.42 -14.48
CA ARG A 233 18.90 -15.16 -14.82
C ARG A 233 19.26 -13.68 -14.59
N ASN A 234 18.45 -12.79 -15.14
CA ASN A 234 18.72 -11.35 -15.17
C ASN A 234 18.60 -10.76 -13.77
N ARG A 235 17.66 -11.25 -12.94
CA ARG A 235 17.56 -10.90 -11.52
C ARG A 235 18.86 -11.23 -10.77
N VAL A 236 19.44 -12.41 -10.99
CA VAL A 236 20.72 -12.78 -10.38
C VAL A 236 21.86 -11.88 -10.87
N TRP A 237 21.88 -11.50 -12.15
CA TRP A 237 22.86 -10.58 -12.69
C TRP A 237 22.80 -9.19 -12.04
N CYS A 238 21.60 -8.61 -11.93
CA CYS A 238 21.40 -7.33 -11.25
C CYS A 238 21.79 -7.42 -9.77
N ALA A 239 21.40 -8.49 -9.08
CA ALA A 239 21.77 -8.70 -7.68
C ALA A 239 23.31 -8.79 -7.50
N ILE A 240 24.03 -9.48 -8.37
CA ILE A 240 25.51 -9.57 -8.31
C ILE A 240 26.15 -8.20 -8.59
N ARG A 241 25.61 -7.45 -9.56
CA ARG A 241 26.20 -6.17 -9.96
C ARG A 241 25.95 -5.06 -8.94
N PHE A 242 24.73 -4.90 -8.50
CA PHE A 242 24.30 -3.76 -7.71
C PHE A 242 23.98 -4.10 -6.25
N GLY A 243 23.57 -5.35 -5.98
CA GLY A 243 23.10 -5.78 -4.66
C GLY A 243 24.22 -5.92 -3.61
N ARG A 244 23.84 -5.87 -2.34
CA ARG A 244 24.72 -6.26 -1.21
C ARG A 244 24.83 -7.78 -1.14
N LEU A 245 25.84 -8.30 -0.43
CA LEU A 245 26.04 -9.76 -0.30
C LEU A 245 24.77 -10.52 0.14
N PRO A 246 23.96 -10.04 1.12
CA PRO A 246 22.72 -10.71 1.48
C PRO A 246 21.73 -10.80 0.32
N THR A 247 21.61 -9.76 -0.50
CA THR A 247 20.73 -9.74 -1.69
C THR A 247 21.19 -10.78 -2.72
N ILE A 248 22.49 -10.87 -2.96
CA ILE A 248 23.07 -11.87 -3.88
C ILE A 248 22.74 -13.28 -3.41
N VAL A 249 22.98 -13.56 -2.12
CA VAL A 249 22.72 -14.88 -1.53
C VAL A 249 21.23 -15.21 -1.63
N ARG A 250 20.34 -14.27 -1.32
CA ARG A 250 18.88 -14.46 -1.41
C ARG A 250 18.41 -14.65 -2.85
N ALA A 251 18.97 -13.90 -3.81
CA ALA A 251 18.67 -14.06 -5.22
C ALA A 251 19.01 -15.47 -5.72
N VAL A 252 20.18 -15.97 -5.40
CA VAL A 252 20.61 -17.35 -5.75
C VAL A 252 19.76 -18.40 -5.03
N TRP A 253 19.51 -18.19 -3.72
CA TRP A 253 18.69 -19.10 -2.93
C TRP A 253 17.24 -19.20 -3.47
N LEU A 254 16.65 -18.10 -3.91
CA LEU A 254 15.31 -18.13 -4.52
C LEU A 254 15.31 -18.96 -5.81
N SER A 255 16.33 -18.84 -6.66
CA SER A 255 16.45 -19.67 -7.87
C SER A 255 16.61 -21.15 -7.52
N LEU A 256 17.40 -21.48 -6.48
CA LEU A 256 17.52 -22.86 -5.98
C LEU A 256 16.20 -23.39 -5.40
N ARG A 257 15.47 -22.56 -4.66
CA ARG A 257 14.15 -22.93 -4.11
C ARG A 257 13.13 -23.19 -5.21
N ARG A 258 13.09 -22.36 -6.27
CA ARG A 258 12.22 -22.55 -7.44
C ARG A 258 12.58 -23.87 -8.16
N LEU A 259 13.86 -24.15 -8.35
CA LEU A 259 14.33 -25.39 -8.95
C LEU A 259 13.92 -26.64 -8.14
N ARG A 260 13.95 -26.56 -6.80
CA ARG A 260 13.52 -27.68 -5.93
C ARG A 260 12.01 -27.92 -5.96
N ARG A 261 11.20 -26.86 -6.07
CA ARG A 261 9.74 -26.97 -6.07
C ARG A 261 9.16 -27.37 -7.42
N ALA A 262 9.77 -26.91 -8.50
CA ALA A 262 9.40 -27.21 -9.85
C ALA A 262 10.71 -27.49 -10.64
N PRO A 263 11.20 -28.75 -10.69
CA PRO A 263 12.44 -29.11 -11.37
C PRO A 263 12.25 -29.00 -12.89
N HIS A 264 12.27 -27.78 -13.39
CA HIS A 264 12.11 -27.45 -14.80
C HIS A 264 13.46 -27.03 -15.40
N ALA A 265 13.73 -27.44 -16.62
CA ALA A 265 14.98 -27.12 -17.32
C ALA A 265 15.26 -25.62 -17.42
N ALA A 266 14.22 -24.80 -17.47
CA ALA A 266 14.33 -23.34 -17.47
C ALA A 266 14.99 -22.79 -16.21
N HIS A 267 14.59 -23.25 -15.02
CA HIS A 267 15.17 -22.81 -13.75
C HIS A 267 16.61 -23.24 -13.59
N TRP A 268 16.96 -24.44 -14.06
CA TRP A 268 18.35 -24.91 -14.08
C TRP A 268 19.22 -24.05 -15.01
N ARG A 269 18.76 -23.82 -16.25
CA ARG A 269 19.46 -22.96 -17.23
C ARG A 269 19.58 -21.51 -16.76
N ALA A 270 18.56 -20.98 -16.05
CA ALA A 270 18.58 -19.66 -15.45
C ALA A 270 19.65 -19.55 -14.36
N LEU A 271 19.70 -20.51 -13.43
CA LEU A 271 20.67 -20.52 -12.33
C LEU A 271 22.10 -20.64 -12.87
N VAL A 272 22.35 -21.58 -13.79
CA VAL A 272 23.66 -21.74 -14.42
C VAL A 272 24.07 -20.49 -15.18
N GLY A 273 23.18 -19.92 -15.99
CA GLY A 273 23.44 -18.69 -16.74
C GLY A 273 23.64 -17.47 -15.83
N GLY A 274 22.91 -17.38 -14.71
CA GLY A 274 23.06 -16.36 -13.68
C GLY A 274 24.45 -16.41 -13.03
N LEU A 275 24.88 -17.59 -12.60
CA LEU A 275 26.18 -17.80 -11.98
C LEU A 275 27.35 -17.67 -12.96
N ALA A 276 27.20 -18.21 -14.19
CA ALA A 276 28.23 -18.10 -15.23
C ALA A 276 28.53 -16.64 -15.65
N GLY A 277 27.51 -15.78 -15.66
CA GLY A 277 27.68 -14.34 -15.87
C GLY A 277 28.23 -13.58 -14.67
N GLY A 278 28.25 -14.19 -13.49
CA GLY A 278 28.62 -13.57 -12.22
C GLY A 278 30.01 -12.94 -12.19
N PRO A 279 31.10 -13.61 -12.65
CA PRO A 279 32.45 -13.02 -12.64
C PRO A 279 32.53 -11.71 -13.41
N ARG A 280 31.86 -11.63 -14.58
CA ARG A 280 31.80 -10.40 -15.38
C ARG A 280 31.05 -9.29 -14.65
N ARG A 281 29.90 -9.61 -14.02
CA ARG A 281 29.09 -8.63 -13.27
C ARG A 281 29.84 -8.11 -12.02
N LEU A 282 30.62 -8.97 -11.37
CA LEU A 282 31.52 -8.56 -10.29
C LEU A 282 32.65 -7.63 -10.81
N TRP A 283 33.22 -7.92 -11.96
CA TRP A 283 34.22 -7.08 -12.58
C TRP A 283 33.64 -5.69 -12.93
N GLU A 284 32.46 -5.65 -13.57
CA GLU A 284 31.74 -4.39 -13.87
C GLU A 284 31.48 -3.58 -12.59
N ARG A 285 31.08 -4.23 -11.49
CA ARG A 285 30.92 -3.63 -10.17
C ARG A 285 32.23 -3.03 -9.63
N THR A 286 33.36 -3.71 -9.81
CA THR A 286 34.65 -3.19 -9.34
C THR A 286 35.15 -2.01 -10.16
N GLN A 287 34.81 -1.94 -11.44
CA GLN A 287 35.12 -0.80 -12.31
C GLN A 287 34.30 0.43 -11.96
N ALA A 288 32.99 0.25 -11.67
CA ALA A 288 32.12 1.34 -11.23
C ALA A 288 32.54 1.95 -9.88
N ARG A 289 33.18 1.15 -9.00
CA ARG A 289 33.69 1.57 -7.69
C ARG A 289 35.07 2.21 -7.70
N ARG A 290 35.79 2.23 -8.83
CA ARG A 290 37.01 3.00 -8.92
C ARG A 290 36.66 4.47 -8.84
N PRO A 291 37.30 5.26 -7.92
CA PRO A 291 37.04 6.68 -7.83
C PRO A 291 37.41 7.31 -9.17
N ARG A 292 36.43 7.66 -9.98
CA ARG A 292 36.62 8.69 -10.99
C ARG A 292 36.85 9.97 -10.19
N HIS A 293 37.92 10.68 -10.49
CA HIS A 293 38.17 12.00 -9.91
C HIS A 293 36.84 12.79 -9.98
N ARG A 294 36.20 12.93 -8.84
CA ARG A 294 35.21 13.98 -8.68
C ARG A 294 35.95 15.27 -8.79
N ASP A 295 35.56 16.13 -9.72
CA ASP A 295 35.93 17.51 -9.65
C ASP A 295 35.57 18.02 -8.27
N ALA A 296 36.55 18.42 -7.50
CA ALA A 296 36.42 18.81 -6.10
C ALA A 296 35.64 20.13 -5.91
N ASP A 297 35.15 20.72 -7.00
CA ASP A 297 34.50 22.03 -7.04
C ASP A 297 33.00 22.05 -7.36
N ALA A 298 32.32 20.89 -7.44
CA ALA A 298 30.88 20.92 -7.46
C ALA A 298 30.39 21.20 -6.03
N PRO A 299 29.68 22.33 -5.76
CA PRO A 299 29.13 22.59 -4.45
C PRO A 299 28.15 21.44 -4.13
N SER A 300 28.41 20.77 -3.02
CA SER A 300 27.39 19.88 -2.41
C SER A 300 26.11 20.69 -2.27
N PRO A 301 24.94 20.18 -2.62
CA PRO A 301 23.71 20.87 -2.30
C PRO A 301 23.73 21.18 -0.78
N PRO A 302 23.28 22.36 -0.37
CA PRO A 302 23.30 22.75 1.04
C PRO A 302 22.62 21.61 1.80
N GLY A 303 23.34 21.00 2.73
CA GLY A 303 22.82 19.92 3.54
C GLY A 303 21.54 20.41 4.22
N ASP A 304 20.40 19.83 3.89
CA ASP A 304 19.17 20.01 4.68
C ASP A 304 19.58 19.66 6.11
N VAL A 305 19.67 20.65 6.99
CA VAL A 305 19.91 20.44 8.42
C VAL A 305 18.66 19.75 8.91
N ARG A 306 18.71 18.40 8.97
CA ARG A 306 17.59 17.61 9.50
C ARG A 306 17.50 17.94 10.96
N THR A 307 16.34 18.47 11.36
CA THR A 307 16.07 18.81 12.73
C THR A 307 15.60 17.56 13.48
N GLU A 308 15.97 17.45 14.76
CA GLU A 308 15.49 16.38 15.64
C GLU A 308 13.97 16.35 15.67
N GLY A 309 13.37 15.16 15.69
CA GLY A 309 11.93 14.96 15.74
C GLY A 309 11.44 13.86 14.78
N VAL A 310 10.12 13.83 14.59
CA VAL A 310 9.39 12.78 13.87
C VAL A 310 8.63 13.35 12.68
N ASN A 311 8.81 12.74 11.52
CA ASN A 311 7.86 12.86 10.40
C ASN A 311 6.76 11.81 10.63
N LEU A 312 5.55 12.25 10.90
CA LEU A 312 4.39 11.37 11.05
C LEU A 312 3.68 11.27 9.70
N LEU A 313 3.88 10.14 9.02
CA LEU A 313 3.30 9.84 7.72
C LEU A 313 2.07 8.95 7.91
N GLY A 314 0.89 9.39 7.48
CA GLY A 314 -0.34 8.61 7.61
C GLY A 314 -1.61 9.39 7.27
N TYR A 315 -2.76 8.80 7.48
CA TYR A 315 -4.10 9.28 7.09
C TYR A 315 -4.68 10.31 8.08
N HIS A 316 -4.02 11.41 8.29
CA HIS A 316 -4.33 12.35 9.37
C HIS A 316 -5.75 12.93 9.29
N HIS A 317 -6.25 13.18 8.09
CA HIS A 317 -7.58 13.73 7.83
C HIS A 317 -8.65 12.67 7.54
N SER A 318 -8.34 11.39 7.59
CA SER A 318 -9.31 10.32 7.35
C SER A 318 -10.16 10.02 8.59
N ALA A 319 -11.44 9.76 8.39
CA ALA A 319 -12.37 9.27 9.42
C ALA A 319 -12.14 7.78 9.78
N SER A 320 -11.19 7.11 9.15
CA SER A 320 -10.87 5.69 9.37
C SER A 320 -10.22 5.42 10.73
N GLY A 321 -10.16 4.14 11.12
CA GLY A 321 -9.41 3.68 12.30
C GLY A 321 -7.93 4.04 12.25
N LEU A 322 -7.29 3.93 11.07
CA LEU A 322 -5.90 4.37 10.87
C LEU A 322 -5.73 5.87 11.04
N GLY A 323 -6.69 6.68 10.55
CA GLY A 323 -6.69 8.12 10.79
C GLY A 323 -6.79 8.46 12.28
N THR A 324 -7.62 7.75 13.02
CA THR A 324 -7.71 7.90 14.48
C THR A 324 -6.38 7.52 15.15
N ALA A 325 -5.72 6.45 14.72
CA ALA A 325 -4.42 6.05 15.25
C ALA A 325 -3.33 7.10 15.00
N VAL A 326 -3.27 7.67 13.79
CA VAL A 326 -2.31 8.75 13.46
C VAL A 326 -2.50 9.95 14.37
N ARG A 327 -3.74 10.43 14.53
CA ARG A 327 -4.05 11.57 15.41
C ARG A 327 -3.71 11.28 16.87
N GLN A 328 -3.94 10.05 17.33
CA GLN A 328 -3.59 9.64 18.69
C GLN A 328 -2.07 9.61 18.92
N LEU A 329 -1.30 9.06 17.99
CA LEU A 329 0.16 9.06 18.03
C LEU A 329 0.71 10.50 18.01
N HIS A 330 0.13 11.38 17.18
CA HIS A 330 0.48 12.79 17.14
C HIS A 330 0.30 13.44 18.53
N ARG A 331 -0.89 13.27 19.15
CA ARG A 331 -1.16 13.84 20.48
C ARG A 331 -0.19 13.32 21.53
N SER A 332 0.07 12.03 21.56
CA SER A 332 1.00 11.43 22.53
C SER A 332 2.43 11.95 22.36
N LEU A 333 2.92 12.07 21.12
CA LEU A 333 4.24 12.65 20.82
C LEU A 333 4.30 14.13 21.20
N ALA A 334 3.26 14.90 20.87
CA ALA A 334 3.17 16.32 21.21
C ALA A 334 3.11 16.54 22.74
N ALA A 335 2.36 15.71 23.48
CA ALA A 335 2.29 15.76 24.94
C ALA A 335 3.66 15.48 25.60
N ALA A 336 4.52 14.74 24.92
CA ALA A 336 5.90 14.48 25.34
C ALA A 336 6.89 15.58 24.90
N GLY A 337 6.44 16.61 24.19
CA GLY A 337 7.30 17.69 23.69
C GLY A 337 8.11 17.32 22.46
N VAL A 338 7.79 16.22 21.78
CA VAL A 338 8.47 15.80 20.56
C VAL A 338 8.04 16.69 19.40
N ALA A 339 9.00 17.19 18.65
CA ALA A 339 8.73 17.98 17.44
C ALA A 339 8.22 17.04 16.33
N VAL A 340 6.96 17.23 15.90
CA VAL A 340 6.30 16.41 14.88
C VAL A 340 6.07 17.23 13.61
N SER A 341 6.41 16.64 12.47
CA SER A 341 6.03 17.14 11.14
C SER A 341 5.04 16.18 10.52
N ILE A 342 3.84 16.66 10.18
CA ILE A 342 2.76 15.82 9.66
C ILE A 342 2.83 15.77 8.14
N PHE A 343 2.74 14.56 7.61
CA PHE A 343 2.65 14.26 6.18
C PHE A 343 1.42 13.39 5.94
N ASP A 344 0.34 14.05 5.51
CA ASP A 344 -0.93 13.39 5.28
C ASP A 344 -0.87 12.52 4.01
N VAL A 345 -1.39 11.31 4.12
CA VAL A 345 -1.67 10.43 2.98
C VAL A 345 -3.14 10.59 2.66
N ASP A 346 -3.44 11.28 1.57
CA ASP A 346 -4.82 11.50 1.15
C ASP A 346 -5.38 10.21 0.55
N THR A 347 -6.46 9.70 1.14
CA THR A 347 -7.26 8.63 0.55
C THR A 347 -8.59 9.23 0.14
N SER A 348 -8.83 9.33 -1.16
CA SER A 348 -10.08 9.87 -1.73
C SER A 348 -11.34 9.12 -1.30
N ASN A 349 -11.21 7.95 -0.67
CA ASN A 349 -12.30 7.02 -0.39
C ASN A 349 -12.84 7.06 1.05
N SER A 350 -12.26 7.86 1.94
CA SER A 350 -12.78 8.00 3.31
C SER A 350 -13.25 9.43 3.56
N PRO A 351 -14.38 9.63 4.26
CA PRO A 351 -14.79 10.95 4.68
C PRO A 351 -13.66 11.68 5.43
N ARG A 352 -13.51 12.98 5.17
CA ARG A 352 -12.49 13.79 5.83
C ARG A 352 -13.02 14.33 7.16
N VAL A 353 -12.15 14.35 8.16
CA VAL A 353 -12.39 15.03 9.41
C VAL A 353 -11.50 16.28 9.49
N GLU A 354 -12.00 17.35 10.07
CA GLU A 354 -11.17 18.50 10.42
C GLU A 354 -10.22 18.06 11.54
N ALA A 355 -8.94 18.15 11.29
CA ALA A 355 -7.92 17.94 12.31
C ALA A 355 -7.54 19.30 12.91
N ASP A 356 -7.66 19.40 14.23
CA ASP A 356 -7.45 20.64 15.00
C ASP A 356 -5.95 20.86 15.30
N ASP A 357 -5.11 20.95 14.26
CA ASP A 357 -3.67 20.88 14.49
C ASP A 357 -2.79 21.89 13.77
N GLY A 358 -3.34 22.86 13.10
CA GLY A 358 -2.52 23.87 12.41
C GLY A 358 -1.51 23.31 11.40
N ALA A 359 -1.53 22.02 11.15
CA ALA A 359 -0.55 21.29 10.38
C ALA A 359 -0.97 21.13 8.91
N ARG A 360 -1.16 22.24 8.22
CA ARG A 360 -1.23 22.22 6.75
C ARG A 360 0.19 22.07 6.18
N GLY A 361 0.56 20.83 5.82
CA GLY A 361 1.72 20.54 5.00
C GLY A 361 3.06 21.04 5.58
N SER A 362 3.66 20.28 6.51
CA SER A 362 4.98 20.65 7.01
C SER A 362 6.01 20.54 5.87
N THR A 363 6.78 21.59 5.65
CA THR A 363 7.94 21.59 4.74
C THR A 363 9.21 21.11 5.44
N ILE A 364 9.17 20.97 6.77
CA ILE A 364 10.34 20.57 7.59
C ILE A 364 10.40 19.08 7.67
N VAL A 365 11.46 18.48 7.14
CA VAL A 365 11.74 17.04 7.26
C VAL A 365 12.60 16.78 8.49
N ARG A 366 12.14 15.89 9.36
CA ARG A 366 12.80 15.44 10.59
C ARG A 366 13.73 14.26 10.31
N GLN A 367 14.53 13.88 11.31
CA GLN A 367 15.49 12.78 11.18
C GLN A 367 14.86 11.39 11.15
N THR A 368 13.66 11.20 11.68
CA THR A 368 12.97 9.90 11.76
C THR A 368 11.60 9.99 11.13
N THR A 369 11.23 8.99 10.32
CA THR A 369 9.87 8.82 9.78
C THR A 369 9.15 7.70 10.53
N LEU A 370 7.99 8.01 11.12
CA LEU A 370 7.04 7.06 11.68
C LEU A 370 5.86 6.94 10.71
N ALA A 371 5.79 5.81 10.02
CA ALA A 371 4.81 5.56 8.96
C ALA A 371 3.63 4.74 9.50
N VAL A 372 2.45 5.35 9.52
CA VAL A 372 1.18 4.78 10.00
C VAL A 372 0.26 4.58 8.80
N VAL A 373 0.74 3.80 7.87
CA VAL A 373 0.02 3.33 6.67
C VAL A 373 0.10 1.81 6.64
N THR A 374 -0.71 1.16 5.83
CA THR A 374 -0.56 -0.30 5.69
C THR A 374 0.79 -0.66 5.05
N ALA A 375 1.33 -1.82 5.39
CA ALA A 375 2.62 -2.23 4.84
C ALA A 375 2.65 -2.29 3.29
N PRO A 376 1.59 -2.73 2.57
CA PRO A 376 1.53 -2.65 1.12
C PRO A 376 1.52 -1.23 0.55
N GLU A 377 0.93 -0.27 1.24
CA GLU A 377 0.81 1.13 0.77
C GLU A 377 2.07 1.96 1.03
N LEU A 378 2.93 1.54 1.96
CA LEU A 378 4.13 2.27 2.33
C LEU A 378 5.05 2.60 1.14
N PRO A 379 5.30 1.67 0.18
CA PRO A 379 6.13 1.99 -0.99
C PRO A 379 5.60 3.18 -1.79
N GLY A 380 4.30 3.23 -2.07
CA GLY A 380 3.66 4.35 -2.76
C GLY A 380 3.74 5.66 -1.96
N ALA A 381 3.42 5.61 -0.66
CA ALA A 381 3.45 6.77 0.22
C ALA A 381 4.86 7.40 0.35
N LEU A 382 5.91 6.57 0.39
CA LEU A 382 7.30 7.05 0.42
C LEU A 382 7.81 7.47 -0.97
N ALA A 383 7.34 6.84 -2.06
CA ALA A 383 7.67 7.24 -3.41
C ALA A 383 7.14 8.65 -3.72
N ALA A 384 5.92 8.96 -3.29
CA ALA A 384 5.36 10.30 -3.39
C ALA A 384 6.10 11.34 -2.52
N ARG A 385 6.90 10.90 -1.54
CA ARG A 385 7.63 11.77 -0.59
C ARG A 385 9.05 11.25 -0.33
N PRO A 386 9.94 11.26 -1.33
CA PRO A 386 11.27 10.60 -1.24
C PRO A 386 12.15 11.15 -0.12
N LYS A 387 11.94 12.41 0.31
CA LYS A 387 12.65 12.99 1.46
C LYS A 387 12.37 12.25 2.76
N LEU A 388 11.18 11.64 2.92
CA LEU A 388 10.81 10.88 4.12
C LEU A 388 11.46 9.49 4.16
N ARG A 389 11.89 8.97 3.02
CA ARG A 389 12.69 7.72 2.93
C ARG A 389 14.17 7.98 3.18
N ALA A 390 14.67 9.15 2.78
CA ALA A 390 16.08 9.52 2.88
C ALA A 390 16.49 9.98 4.28
N VAL A 391 15.71 9.73 5.32
CA VAL A 391 15.95 10.04 6.71
C VAL A 391 16.87 9.00 7.38
N ASP A 392 17.24 9.25 8.64
CA ASP A 392 18.16 8.37 9.37
C ASP A 392 17.50 7.04 9.76
N ARG A 393 16.18 7.06 9.99
CA ARG A 393 15.40 5.89 10.39
C ARG A 393 13.96 5.98 9.89
N VAL A 394 13.44 4.87 9.35
CA VAL A 394 12.04 4.69 8.97
C VAL A 394 11.44 3.59 9.85
N VAL A 395 10.39 3.90 10.58
CA VAL A 395 9.67 2.97 11.46
C VAL A 395 8.26 2.80 10.96
N GLY A 396 7.82 1.56 10.74
CA GLY A 396 6.43 1.25 10.40
C GLY A 396 5.60 1.03 11.66
N TYR A 397 4.58 1.85 11.94
CA TYR A 397 3.61 1.60 13.01
C TYR A 397 2.38 0.96 12.40
N TRP A 398 2.29 -0.38 12.48
CA TRP A 398 1.38 -1.13 11.64
C TRP A 398 0.31 -1.89 12.40
N PHE A 399 -0.86 -1.96 11.77
CA PHE A 399 -2.02 -2.72 12.20
C PHE A 399 -2.18 -3.95 11.31
N TRP A 400 -2.58 -5.05 11.90
CA TRP A 400 -2.87 -6.29 11.19
C TRP A 400 -3.80 -7.18 12.03
N GLU A 401 -4.64 -8.01 11.39
CA GLU A 401 -5.78 -8.61 12.08
C GLU A 401 -5.74 -10.16 12.13
N VAL A 402 -4.78 -10.80 11.49
CA VAL A 402 -4.59 -12.27 11.54
C VAL A 402 -3.15 -12.63 11.90
N ALA A 403 -2.95 -13.89 12.34
CA ALA A 403 -1.63 -14.32 12.84
C ALA A 403 -0.57 -14.46 11.73
N GLU A 404 -0.99 -14.70 10.49
CA GLU A 404 -0.11 -14.82 9.34
C GLU A 404 0.00 -13.51 8.59
N VAL A 405 1.22 -13.13 8.19
CA VAL A 405 1.47 -11.92 7.40
C VAL A 405 1.59 -12.26 5.91
N PRO A 406 0.76 -11.69 5.02
CA PRO A 406 0.78 -12.02 3.61
C PRO A 406 2.03 -11.52 2.90
N VAL A 407 2.33 -12.15 1.77
CA VAL A 407 3.52 -11.80 0.97
C VAL A 407 3.47 -10.35 0.45
N THR A 408 2.28 -9.79 0.30
CA THR A 408 2.07 -8.41 -0.14
C THR A 408 2.64 -7.37 0.83
N HIS A 409 2.75 -7.69 2.13
CA HIS A 409 3.37 -6.80 3.11
C HIS A 409 4.89 -6.67 2.97
N ARG A 410 5.53 -7.55 2.20
CA ARG A 410 6.99 -7.59 2.09
C ARG A 410 7.59 -6.32 1.50
N SER A 411 6.91 -5.71 0.55
CA SER A 411 7.37 -4.47 -0.07
C SER A 411 7.52 -3.33 0.94
N GLY A 412 6.58 -3.22 1.89
CA GLY A 412 6.68 -2.26 3.00
C GLY A 412 7.70 -2.68 4.06
N ILE A 413 7.71 -3.98 4.44
CA ILE A 413 8.65 -4.53 5.44
C ILE A 413 10.12 -4.27 5.06
N GLU A 414 10.44 -4.25 3.78
CA GLU A 414 11.80 -4.03 3.29
C GLU A 414 12.22 -2.54 3.28
N LEU A 415 11.27 -1.63 3.48
CA LEU A 415 11.49 -0.19 3.50
C LEU A 415 11.64 0.40 4.90
N VAL A 416 11.40 -0.40 5.95
CA VAL A 416 11.49 0.06 7.34
C VAL A 416 12.67 -0.57 8.06
N ASP A 417 13.26 0.20 8.97
CA ASP A 417 14.34 -0.26 9.84
C ASP A 417 13.81 -1.05 11.04
N GLU A 418 12.56 -0.79 11.42
CA GLU A 418 11.86 -1.42 12.53
C GLU A 418 10.35 -1.37 12.33
N ILE A 419 9.64 -2.37 12.87
CA ILE A 419 8.18 -2.40 12.94
C ILE A 419 7.75 -2.19 14.37
N TRP A 420 6.86 -1.23 14.60
CA TRP A 420 6.13 -1.03 15.83
C TRP A 420 4.72 -1.60 15.69
N ALA A 421 4.32 -2.39 16.64
CA ALA A 421 3.01 -3.02 16.68
C ALA A 421 2.26 -2.55 17.93
N PRO A 422 1.01 -2.06 17.78
CA PRO A 422 0.22 -1.58 18.90
C PRO A 422 -0.23 -2.68 19.87
N THR A 423 -0.22 -3.95 19.44
CA THR A 423 -0.60 -5.09 20.27
C THR A 423 0.40 -6.24 20.19
N THR A 424 0.41 -7.09 21.20
CA THR A 424 1.26 -8.30 21.25
C THR A 424 0.92 -9.23 20.10
N PHE A 425 -0.36 -9.36 19.74
CA PHE A 425 -0.83 -10.17 18.62
C PHE A 425 -0.19 -9.74 17.29
N ILE A 426 -0.21 -8.45 17.00
CA ILE A 426 0.41 -7.90 15.77
C ILE A 426 1.92 -8.07 15.82
N ALA A 427 2.54 -7.83 16.99
CA ALA A 427 3.98 -7.99 17.14
C ALA A 427 4.41 -9.42 16.82
N ASP A 428 3.67 -10.41 17.30
CA ASP A 428 3.97 -11.83 17.08
C ASP A 428 3.75 -12.22 15.60
N ALA A 429 2.71 -11.68 14.95
CA ALA A 429 2.50 -11.88 13.54
C ALA A 429 3.70 -11.40 12.70
N TYR A 430 4.18 -10.18 12.90
CA TYR A 430 5.33 -9.66 12.16
C TYR A 430 6.67 -10.29 12.57
N ARG A 431 6.86 -10.70 13.83
CA ARG A 431 8.05 -11.46 14.27
C ARG A 431 8.17 -12.80 13.55
N SER A 432 7.04 -13.40 13.17
CA SER A 432 7.02 -14.65 12.42
C SER A 432 7.54 -14.52 10.97
N VAL A 433 7.69 -13.28 10.45
CA VAL A 433 8.13 -13.03 9.07
C VAL A 433 9.64 -13.30 8.95
N PRO A 434 10.06 -14.32 8.18
CA PRO A 434 11.48 -14.66 8.10
C PRO A 434 12.31 -13.55 7.45
N GLY A 435 13.34 -13.09 8.18
CA GLY A 435 14.27 -12.06 7.73
C GLY A 435 13.66 -10.66 7.68
N GLY A 436 12.57 -10.43 8.41
CA GLY A 436 12.02 -9.09 8.67
C GLY A 436 12.94 -8.24 9.57
N PRO A 437 12.68 -6.95 9.68
CA PRO A 437 13.37 -6.06 10.61
C PRO A 437 12.99 -6.40 12.06
N PRO A 438 13.65 -5.80 13.07
CA PRO A 438 13.21 -5.87 14.46
C PRO A 438 11.75 -5.46 14.63
N VAL A 439 11.02 -6.14 15.52
CA VAL A 439 9.61 -5.84 15.83
C VAL A 439 9.47 -5.51 17.31
N ALA A 440 9.05 -4.29 17.62
CA ALA A 440 8.76 -3.85 18.97
C ALA A 440 7.25 -3.77 19.23
N HIS A 441 6.83 -4.25 20.37
CA HIS A 441 5.50 -3.96 20.88
C HIS A 441 5.51 -2.53 21.44
N GLN A 442 4.77 -1.63 20.83
CA GLN A 442 4.64 -0.23 21.22
C GLN A 442 3.14 0.09 21.35
N PRO A 443 2.56 -0.14 22.53
CA PRO A 443 1.13 0.06 22.73
C PRO A 443 0.73 1.52 22.48
N MET A 444 -0.50 1.70 21.99
CA MET A 444 -1.09 3.01 21.76
C MET A 444 -1.92 3.43 22.97
N TYR A 445 -1.86 4.71 23.30
CA TYR A 445 -2.73 5.27 24.32
C TYR A 445 -4.20 5.21 23.87
N LEU A 446 -5.04 4.60 24.66
CA LEU A 446 -6.48 4.48 24.42
C LEU A 446 -7.19 5.64 25.12
N SER A 447 -7.36 6.75 24.39
CA SER A 447 -7.93 7.98 24.98
C SER A 447 -9.40 7.85 25.34
N CYS A 448 -9.78 8.45 26.46
CA CYS A 448 -11.19 8.65 26.80
C CYS A 448 -11.85 9.54 25.75
N PRO A 449 -12.89 9.08 25.04
CA PRO A 449 -13.59 9.93 24.10
C PRO A 449 -14.43 11.01 24.82
N ALA A 450 -14.52 12.20 24.22
CA ALA A 450 -15.42 13.21 24.73
C ALA A 450 -16.87 12.77 24.51
N LEU A 451 -17.71 12.86 25.54
CA LEU A 451 -19.13 12.53 25.47
C LEU A 451 -19.96 13.82 25.38
N ASP A 452 -20.79 13.91 24.35
CA ASP A 452 -21.88 14.86 24.23
C ASP A 452 -23.19 14.20 24.71
N ASP A 453 -23.68 14.63 25.86
CA ASP A 453 -24.95 14.14 26.41
C ASP A 453 -26.12 14.37 25.48
N GLY A 454 -26.15 15.46 24.73
CA GLY A 454 -27.19 15.75 23.73
C GLY A 454 -27.19 14.72 22.59
N ALA A 455 -26.00 14.34 22.08
CA ALA A 455 -25.86 13.31 21.08
C ALA A 455 -26.26 11.93 21.63
N ARG A 456 -25.82 11.58 22.85
CA ARG A 456 -26.26 10.34 23.53
C ARG A 456 -27.79 10.25 23.63
N ASP A 457 -28.43 11.29 24.14
CA ASP A 457 -29.88 11.27 24.32
C ASP A 457 -30.64 11.23 23.00
N ALA A 458 -30.14 11.87 21.95
CA ALA A 458 -30.71 11.79 20.62
C ALA A 458 -30.63 10.35 20.05
N TRP A 459 -29.47 9.69 20.18
CA TRP A 459 -29.30 8.31 19.75
C TRP A 459 -30.12 7.34 20.60
N ARG A 460 -30.24 7.54 21.92
CA ARG A 460 -31.08 6.70 22.77
C ARG A 460 -32.54 6.76 22.34
N ARG A 461 -33.09 7.95 22.08
CA ARG A 461 -34.46 8.08 21.57
C ARG A 461 -34.67 7.41 20.22
N ARG A 462 -33.65 7.41 19.35
CA ARG A 462 -33.73 6.73 18.06
C ARG A 462 -33.65 5.22 18.19
N CYS A 463 -32.66 4.73 18.88
CA CYS A 463 -32.36 3.29 18.94
C CYS A 463 -33.31 2.52 19.89
N ALA A 464 -33.84 3.20 20.91
CA ALA A 464 -34.72 2.60 21.91
C ALA A 464 -36.00 3.45 22.15
N PRO A 465 -36.85 3.65 21.14
CA PRO A 465 -38.01 4.55 21.24
C PRO A 465 -39.03 4.13 22.32
N ASN A 466 -39.09 2.84 22.68
CA ASN A 466 -39.98 2.31 23.72
C ASN A 466 -39.20 1.83 24.97
N GLY A 467 -37.91 2.15 25.07
CA GLY A 467 -37.05 1.77 26.20
C GLY A 467 -36.41 0.39 26.05
N GLU A 468 -36.29 -0.12 24.83
CA GLU A 468 -35.69 -1.42 24.52
C GLU A 468 -34.23 -1.47 24.99
N PHE A 469 -33.72 -2.66 25.31
CA PHE A 469 -32.29 -2.90 25.50
C PHE A 469 -31.59 -3.00 24.14
N VAL A 470 -30.57 -2.16 23.92
CA VAL A 470 -29.92 -1.99 22.62
C VAL A 470 -28.57 -2.68 22.61
N PHE A 471 -28.43 -3.70 21.73
CA PHE A 471 -27.13 -4.21 21.30
C PHE A 471 -26.65 -3.45 20.06
N LEU A 472 -25.42 -2.97 20.10
CA LEU A 472 -24.81 -2.20 19.01
C LEU A 472 -23.70 -3.00 18.33
N VAL A 473 -23.76 -3.10 17.01
CA VAL A 473 -22.67 -3.59 16.15
C VAL A 473 -22.24 -2.45 15.23
N THR A 474 -20.94 -2.26 15.07
CA THR A 474 -20.39 -1.21 14.20
C THR A 474 -19.34 -1.77 13.26
N LEU A 475 -19.39 -1.41 11.97
CA LEU A 475 -18.39 -1.82 10.99
C LEU A 475 -18.28 -0.82 9.83
N ASP A 476 -17.09 -0.78 9.25
CA ASP A 476 -16.81 -0.13 7.98
C ASP A 476 -16.81 -1.20 6.87
N LEU A 477 -17.60 -0.99 5.81
CA LEU A 477 -17.74 -1.93 4.70
C LEU A 477 -16.53 -1.97 3.75
N PHE A 478 -15.56 -1.08 3.91
CA PHE A 478 -14.23 -1.27 3.32
C PHE A 478 -13.41 -2.36 4.02
N SER A 479 -13.76 -2.69 5.27
CA SER A 479 -13.28 -3.91 5.91
C SER A 479 -13.97 -5.13 5.29
N ILE A 480 -13.28 -6.28 5.32
CA ILE A 480 -13.92 -7.55 4.93
C ILE A 480 -15.04 -7.86 5.93
N VAL A 481 -16.28 -7.94 5.42
CA VAL A 481 -17.49 -8.10 6.24
C VAL A 481 -17.45 -9.38 7.07
N GLU A 482 -16.95 -10.47 6.47
CA GLU A 482 -16.77 -11.76 7.13
C GLU A 482 -15.84 -11.67 8.34
N ARG A 483 -14.82 -10.83 8.28
CA ARG A 483 -13.91 -10.59 9.41
C ARG A 483 -14.60 -9.88 10.57
N LYS A 484 -15.42 -8.88 10.27
CA LYS A 484 -16.20 -8.14 11.29
C LYS A 484 -17.40 -8.94 11.78
N ASN A 485 -17.85 -9.92 10.99
CA ASN A 485 -18.85 -10.92 11.32
C ASN A 485 -20.20 -10.38 11.86
N PRO A 486 -20.85 -9.42 11.17
CA PRO A 486 -22.19 -8.99 11.55
C PRO A 486 -23.23 -10.11 11.47
N PHE A 487 -23.01 -11.08 10.57
CA PHE A 487 -23.88 -12.26 10.42
C PHE A 487 -23.92 -13.09 11.71
N GLY A 488 -22.77 -13.39 12.30
CA GLY A 488 -22.70 -14.09 13.57
C GLY A 488 -23.34 -13.31 14.72
N ALA A 489 -23.29 -11.98 14.70
CA ALA A 489 -23.97 -11.16 15.69
C ALA A 489 -25.50 -11.24 15.54
N ILE A 490 -26.03 -11.25 14.31
CA ILE A 490 -27.45 -11.47 14.01
C ILE A 490 -27.88 -12.86 14.49
N ASP A 491 -27.13 -13.90 14.13
CA ASP A 491 -27.45 -15.28 14.50
C ASP A 491 -27.43 -15.50 16.02
N ALA A 492 -26.48 -14.93 16.72
CA ALA A 492 -26.41 -14.99 18.19
C ALA A 492 -27.59 -14.23 18.83
N PHE A 493 -27.97 -13.09 18.27
CA PHE A 493 -29.13 -12.32 18.75
C PHE A 493 -30.42 -13.09 18.55
N VAL A 494 -30.64 -13.73 17.39
CA VAL A 494 -31.77 -14.61 17.12
C VAL A 494 -31.84 -15.77 18.11
N ALA A 495 -30.70 -16.39 18.36
CA ALA A 495 -30.61 -17.53 19.29
C ALA A 495 -30.88 -17.11 20.75
N ALA A 496 -30.58 -15.86 21.13
CA ALA A 496 -30.79 -15.36 22.48
C ALA A 496 -32.26 -15.00 22.78
N PHE A 497 -32.98 -14.38 21.83
CA PHE A 497 -34.26 -13.72 22.13
C PHE A 497 -35.45 -14.23 21.32
N GLY A 498 -35.20 -14.70 20.09
CA GLY A 498 -36.30 -15.19 19.23
C GLY A 498 -37.26 -14.07 18.78
N PRO A 499 -38.38 -14.43 18.07
CA PRO A 499 -39.25 -13.45 17.41
C PRO A 499 -40.25 -12.74 18.32
N THR A 500 -40.37 -13.12 19.57
CA THR A 500 -41.42 -12.61 20.47
C THR A 500 -40.94 -11.61 21.51
N ASP A 501 -39.65 -11.43 21.65
CA ASP A 501 -39.07 -10.53 22.66
C ASP A 501 -38.92 -9.12 22.09
N SER A 502 -39.93 -8.28 22.25
CA SER A 502 -39.92 -6.88 21.79
C SER A 502 -39.17 -5.93 22.73
N THR A 503 -38.58 -6.45 23.80
CA THR A 503 -37.84 -5.62 24.78
C THR A 503 -36.37 -5.38 24.41
N VAL A 504 -35.89 -6.02 23.35
CA VAL A 504 -34.54 -5.97 22.89
C VAL A 504 -34.42 -5.53 21.43
N ARG A 505 -33.36 -4.86 21.07
CA ARG A 505 -33.02 -4.45 19.69
C ARG A 505 -31.56 -4.68 19.37
N LEU A 506 -31.32 -5.07 18.11
CA LEU A 506 -29.97 -5.09 17.52
C LEU A 506 -29.85 -3.92 16.54
N VAL A 507 -28.91 -3.03 16.79
CA VAL A 507 -28.59 -1.90 15.91
C VAL A 507 -27.25 -2.18 15.23
N ILE A 508 -27.25 -2.21 13.91
CA ILE A 508 -26.05 -2.40 13.08
C ILE A 508 -25.77 -1.11 12.34
N LYS A 509 -24.72 -0.40 12.77
CA LYS A 509 -24.24 0.81 12.13
C LYS A 509 -23.15 0.46 11.13
N THR A 510 -23.33 0.81 9.85
CA THR A 510 -22.35 0.63 8.80
C THR A 510 -21.84 1.98 8.27
N LEU A 511 -20.73 1.94 7.54
CA LEU A 511 -20.13 3.05 6.82
C LEU A 511 -19.72 2.58 5.42
N ASN A 512 -19.78 3.46 4.42
CA ASN A 512 -19.41 3.22 3.03
C ASN A 512 -20.31 2.19 2.28
N GLY A 513 -21.58 2.08 2.67
CA GLY A 513 -22.54 1.23 1.98
C GLY A 513 -22.87 1.71 0.57
N ASP A 514 -22.79 3.00 0.29
CA ASP A 514 -22.91 3.58 -1.04
C ASP A 514 -21.82 3.08 -2.01
N GLN A 515 -20.60 2.85 -1.51
CA GLN A 515 -19.47 2.33 -2.27
C GLN A 515 -19.37 0.80 -2.20
N ARG A 516 -20.09 0.15 -1.29
CA ARG A 516 -20.14 -1.30 -1.09
C ARG A 516 -21.58 -1.81 -0.99
N PRO A 517 -22.45 -1.50 -1.97
CA PRO A 517 -23.88 -1.82 -1.89
C PRO A 517 -24.16 -3.32 -1.76
N GLU A 518 -23.34 -4.17 -2.39
CA GLU A 518 -23.50 -5.63 -2.27
C GLU A 518 -23.22 -6.13 -0.85
N ALA A 519 -22.20 -5.57 -0.17
CA ALA A 519 -21.89 -5.93 1.20
C ALA A 519 -23.01 -5.52 2.16
N LEU A 520 -23.55 -4.31 1.99
CA LEU A 520 -24.69 -3.81 2.76
C LEU A 520 -25.94 -4.66 2.51
N ALA A 521 -26.25 -4.97 1.23
CA ALA A 521 -27.39 -5.81 0.86
C ALA A 521 -27.32 -7.20 1.50
N ARG A 522 -26.14 -7.84 1.50
CA ARG A 522 -25.95 -9.15 2.15
C ARG A 522 -26.27 -9.13 3.65
N ILE A 523 -25.91 -8.07 4.36
CA ILE A 523 -26.24 -7.93 5.79
C ILE A 523 -27.76 -7.75 5.95
N ALA A 524 -28.38 -6.91 5.13
CA ALA A 524 -29.82 -6.66 5.15
C ALA A 524 -30.64 -7.91 4.81
N ASP A 525 -30.21 -8.67 3.79
CA ASP A 525 -30.87 -9.93 3.41
C ASP A 525 -30.75 -10.97 4.52
N HIS A 526 -29.62 -11.09 5.19
CA HIS A 526 -29.41 -12.00 6.31
C HIS A 526 -30.35 -11.63 7.49
N ALA A 527 -30.42 -10.34 7.83
CA ALA A 527 -31.35 -9.84 8.84
C ALA A 527 -32.81 -10.09 8.46
N ALA A 528 -33.20 -9.85 7.21
CA ALA A 528 -34.57 -10.11 6.72
C ALA A 528 -34.95 -11.60 6.79
N GLN A 529 -34.01 -12.50 6.56
CA GLN A 529 -34.22 -13.95 6.62
C GLN A 529 -34.20 -14.51 8.05
N SER A 530 -33.78 -13.72 9.03
CA SER A 530 -33.64 -14.16 10.43
C SER A 530 -34.98 -14.46 11.16
N GLY A 531 -36.09 -13.98 10.63
CA GLY A 531 -37.40 -14.10 11.25
C GLY A 531 -37.69 -13.08 12.36
N ILE A 532 -36.75 -12.18 12.66
CA ILE A 532 -36.86 -11.12 13.68
C ILE A 532 -36.41 -9.75 13.13
N ALA A 533 -36.61 -9.52 11.84
CA ALA A 533 -36.20 -8.32 11.15
C ALA A 533 -36.69 -7.02 11.80
N ASP A 534 -37.88 -7.02 12.40
CA ASP A 534 -38.48 -5.86 13.09
C ASP A 534 -37.68 -5.42 14.34
N GLN A 535 -36.85 -6.32 14.89
CA GLN A 535 -35.98 -6.04 16.04
C GLN A 535 -34.55 -5.62 15.60
N ILE A 536 -34.23 -5.65 14.29
CA ILE A 536 -32.90 -5.34 13.76
C ILE A 536 -33.00 -4.06 12.95
N GLU A 537 -32.26 -3.03 13.39
CA GLU A 537 -32.09 -1.78 12.64
C GLU A 537 -30.70 -1.77 11.99
N ILE A 538 -30.65 -1.61 10.67
CA ILE A 538 -29.41 -1.42 9.92
C ILE A 538 -29.44 -0.01 9.35
N PHE A 539 -28.43 0.79 9.64
CA PHE A 539 -28.29 2.09 8.99
C PHE A 539 -26.85 2.35 8.53
N ASP A 540 -26.74 2.86 7.32
CA ASP A 540 -25.47 3.23 6.69
C ASP A 540 -25.37 4.75 6.61
N SER A 541 -24.44 5.32 7.35
CA SER A 541 -24.16 6.75 7.28
C SER A 541 -22.82 7.11 7.89
N PHE A 542 -22.20 8.17 7.35
CA PHE A 542 -21.14 8.84 8.05
C PHE A 542 -21.74 9.65 9.22
N ILE A 543 -21.19 9.48 10.41
CA ILE A 543 -21.49 10.27 11.60
C ILE A 543 -20.19 10.81 12.19
N SER A 544 -20.24 11.98 12.82
CA SER A 544 -19.07 12.59 13.47
C SER A 544 -18.55 11.74 14.63
N ASN A 545 -17.35 12.05 15.14
CA ASN A 545 -16.81 11.38 16.32
C ASN A 545 -17.71 11.56 17.55
N ASP A 546 -18.27 12.74 17.74
CA ASP A 546 -19.17 13.04 18.88
C ASP A 546 -20.48 12.24 18.76
N GLU A 547 -21.03 12.13 17.55
CA GLU A 547 -22.20 11.30 17.29
C GLU A 547 -21.88 9.80 17.47
N MET A 548 -20.70 9.33 17.06
CA MET A 548 -20.28 7.95 17.28
C MET A 548 -20.12 7.66 18.78
N THR A 549 -19.52 8.56 19.51
CA THR A 549 -19.38 8.48 20.98
C THR A 549 -20.76 8.44 21.63
N GLY A 550 -21.67 9.34 21.18
CA GLY A 550 -23.05 9.38 21.64
C GLY A 550 -23.79 8.06 21.34
N LEU A 551 -23.63 7.48 20.15
CA LEU A 551 -24.24 6.21 19.76
C LEU A 551 -23.75 5.03 20.63
N ILE A 552 -22.45 4.94 20.86
CA ILE A 552 -21.86 3.89 21.73
C ILE A 552 -22.39 4.03 23.16
N SER A 553 -22.38 5.25 23.70
CA SER A 553 -22.89 5.53 25.06
C SER A 553 -24.41 5.37 25.21
N ALA A 554 -25.17 5.46 24.11
CA ALA A 554 -26.61 5.24 24.08
C ALA A 554 -27.00 3.76 24.03
N ALA A 555 -26.07 2.89 23.64
CA ALA A 555 -26.28 1.45 23.62
C ALA A 555 -26.12 0.82 25.01
N ASP A 556 -26.86 -0.24 25.29
CA ASP A 556 -26.76 -1.00 26.54
C ASP A 556 -25.65 -2.07 26.47
N CYS A 557 -25.20 -2.45 25.28
CA CYS A 557 -24.08 -3.37 25.07
C CYS A 557 -23.50 -3.24 23.65
N LEU A 558 -22.18 -3.13 23.54
CA LEU A 558 -21.46 -3.23 22.25
C LEU A 558 -21.12 -4.70 21.97
N VAL A 559 -21.38 -5.16 20.74
CA VAL A 559 -21.12 -6.53 20.31
C VAL A 559 -20.13 -6.55 19.16
N SER A 560 -19.06 -7.32 19.31
CA SER A 560 -18.05 -7.53 18.27
C SER A 560 -17.62 -8.99 18.21
N LEU A 561 -18.34 -9.79 17.44
CA LEU A 561 -18.00 -11.20 17.19
C LEU A 561 -16.99 -11.32 16.03
N HIS A 562 -15.96 -10.47 16.05
CA HIS A 562 -14.97 -10.40 15.00
C HIS A 562 -14.13 -11.69 14.89
N ARG A 563 -13.69 -11.97 13.67
CA ARG A 563 -12.77 -13.08 13.36
C ARG A 563 -11.30 -12.67 13.39
N GLY A 564 -11.04 -11.37 13.52
CA GLY A 564 -9.74 -10.77 13.68
C GLY A 564 -9.85 -9.26 13.87
N GLU A 565 -9.08 -8.71 14.81
CA GLU A 565 -9.05 -7.29 15.13
C GLU A 565 -7.62 -6.85 15.47
N GLY A 566 -7.14 -5.79 14.83
CA GLY A 566 -5.78 -5.30 15.09
C GLY A 566 -5.59 -4.70 16.48
N LEU A 567 -6.57 -3.90 16.92
CA LEU A 567 -6.55 -3.25 18.24
C LEU A 567 -7.95 -3.22 18.88
N GLY A 568 -8.96 -2.69 18.17
CA GLY A 568 -10.31 -2.60 18.71
C GLY A 568 -10.62 -1.24 19.34
N LEU A 569 -10.35 -0.14 18.64
CA LEU A 569 -10.58 1.22 19.15
C LEU A 569 -12.00 1.46 19.65
N GLN A 570 -13.01 0.92 18.96
CA GLN A 570 -14.40 1.08 19.39
C GLN A 570 -14.73 0.27 20.65
N LEU A 571 -14.08 -0.88 20.82
CA LEU A 571 -14.17 -1.66 22.05
C LEU A 571 -13.61 -0.87 23.24
N ALA A 572 -12.44 -0.27 23.07
CA ALA A 572 -11.84 0.59 24.07
C ALA A 572 -12.72 1.83 24.37
N SER A 573 -13.32 2.43 23.34
CA SER A 573 -14.28 3.54 23.53
C SER A 573 -15.49 3.11 24.34
N ALA A 574 -16.04 1.93 24.08
CA ALA A 574 -17.18 1.39 24.85
C ALA A 574 -16.81 1.19 26.33
N MET A 575 -15.62 0.66 26.63
CA MET A 575 -15.14 0.51 28.01
C MET A 575 -15.02 1.86 28.72
N TRP A 576 -14.53 2.90 28.04
CA TRP A 576 -14.47 4.27 28.58
C TRP A 576 -15.87 4.88 28.81
N LEU A 577 -16.83 4.53 27.97
CA LEU A 577 -18.19 5.09 27.96
C LEU A 577 -19.18 4.29 28.85
N GLU A 578 -18.67 3.41 29.70
CA GLU A 578 -19.49 2.57 30.58
C GLU A 578 -20.46 1.66 29.82
N THR A 579 -20.18 1.38 28.53
CA THR A 579 -20.96 0.46 27.71
C THR A 579 -20.32 -0.94 27.78
N PRO A 580 -20.99 -1.93 28.38
CA PRO A 580 -20.46 -3.29 28.47
C PRO A 580 -20.22 -3.87 27.08
N VAL A 581 -19.24 -4.76 26.97
CA VAL A 581 -18.79 -5.32 25.69
C VAL A 581 -18.91 -6.84 25.68
N ILE A 582 -19.49 -7.39 24.59
CA ILE A 582 -19.37 -8.79 24.20
C ILE A 582 -18.40 -8.85 23.01
N ALA A 583 -17.26 -9.56 23.15
CA ALA A 583 -16.26 -9.61 22.10
C ALA A 583 -15.63 -11.00 21.95
N SER A 584 -15.13 -11.30 20.72
CA SER A 584 -14.35 -12.52 20.49
C SER A 584 -13.11 -12.57 21.38
N ARG A 585 -12.80 -13.72 21.98
CA ARG A 585 -11.57 -13.98 22.72
C ARG A 585 -10.42 -14.24 21.74
N TYR A 586 -10.11 -13.25 20.90
CA TYR A 586 -9.08 -13.41 19.87
C TYR A 586 -8.52 -12.07 19.40
N SER A 587 -7.22 -12.04 19.20
CA SER A 587 -6.43 -10.98 18.57
C SER A 587 -6.17 -9.75 19.45
N GLY A 588 -6.07 -8.56 18.83
CA GLY A 588 -5.50 -7.37 19.49
C GLY A 588 -6.29 -6.80 20.67
N ASN A 589 -7.59 -7.06 20.75
CA ASN A 589 -8.41 -6.60 21.90
C ASN A 589 -7.99 -7.26 23.22
N LEU A 590 -7.35 -8.43 23.19
CA LEU A 590 -6.90 -9.11 24.41
C LEU A 590 -5.72 -8.42 25.13
N ASP A 591 -5.11 -7.43 24.50
CA ASP A 591 -4.08 -6.62 25.17
C ASP A 591 -4.68 -5.67 26.24
N PHE A 592 -6.00 -5.39 26.20
CA PHE A 592 -6.69 -4.54 27.17
C PHE A 592 -8.04 -5.09 27.66
N MET A 593 -8.45 -6.28 27.21
CA MET A 593 -9.69 -6.93 27.63
C MET A 593 -9.40 -8.27 28.30
N SER A 594 -10.13 -8.56 29.35
CA SER A 594 -10.08 -9.84 30.11
C SER A 594 -11.50 -10.29 30.45
N ASP A 595 -11.65 -11.48 31.04
CA ASP A 595 -12.93 -11.99 31.55
C ASP A 595 -13.53 -11.13 32.68
N GLU A 596 -12.70 -10.29 33.30
CA GLU A 596 -13.15 -9.38 34.35
C GLU A 596 -13.73 -8.10 33.75
N THR A 597 -13.25 -7.67 32.57
CA THR A 597 -13.59 -6.38 31.95
C THR A 597 -14.56 -6.48 30.78
N ALA A 598 -14.79 -7.69 30.24
CA ALA A 598 -15.69 -7.91 29.09
C ALA A 598 -16.26 -9.33 29.08
N ALA A 599 -17.38 -9.53 28.42
CA ALA A 599 -17.94 -10.84 28.11
C ALA A 599 -17.23 -11.43 26.89
N LEU A 600 -16.15 -12.17 27.14
CA LEU A 600 -15.35 -12.76 26.07
C LEU A 600 -15.98 -14.07 25.58
N VAL A 601 -16.09 -14.20 24.26
CA VAL A 601 -16.64 -15.37 23.54
C VAL A 601 -15.50 -16.22 23.04
N ASP A 602 -15.50 -17.50 23.43
CA ASP A 602 -14.49 -18.45 22.97
C ASP A 602 -14.56 -18.67 21.45
N VAL A 603 -13.42 -18.99 20.85
CA VAL A 603 -13.29 -19.11 19.41
C VAL A 603 -12.63 -20.42 18.99
N LYS A 604 -12.92 -20.88 17.79
CA LYS A 604 -12.11 -21.88 17.08
C LYS A 604 -11.41 -21.20 15.91
N LEU A 605 -10.21 -21.66 15.58
CA LEU A 605 -9.54 -21.17 14.36
C LEU A 605 -10.01 -21.98 13.16
N ILE A 606 -10.51 -21.28 12.15
CA ILE A 606 -10.94 -21.84 10.87
C ILE A 606 -10.13 -21.24 9.73
N ASP A 607 -10.04 -21.96 8.62
CA ASP A 607 -9.38 -21.46 7.43
C ASP A 607 -10.21 -20.32 6.82
N VAL A 608 -9.50 -19.34 6.24
CA VAL A 608 -10.11 -18.27 5.45
C VAL A 608 -10.52 -18.85 4.11
N GLU A 609 -11.83 -18.85 3.81
CA GLU A 609 -12.39 -19.43 2.58
C GLU A 609 -12.43 -18.45 1.39
N TYR A 610 -12.07 -17.19 1.63
CA TYR A 610 -12.29 -16.09 0.67
C TYR A 610 -11.01 -15.66 -0.05
N GLY A 611 -10.10 -16.52 -0.39
CA GLY A 611 -8.81 -16.36 -1.11
C GLY A 611 -8.50 -15.07 -1.90
N GLU A 612 -9.32 -14.03 -1.80
CA GLU A 612 -9.17 -12.76 -2.48
C GLU A 612 -8.76 -11.63 -1.51
N GLY A 613 -7.83 -10.78 -1.94
CA GLY A 613 -7.46 -9.58 -1.21
C GLY A 613 -6.43 -9.79 -0.10
N ALA A 614 -6.66 -9.18 1.07
CA ALA A 614 -5.71 -9.10 2.17
C ALA A 614 -5.46 -10.44 2.89
N TYR A 615 -6.39 -11.39 2.81
CA TYR A 615 -6.32 -12.69 3.51
C TYR A 615 -6.34 -13.85 2.50
N PRO A 616 -5.17 -14.27 2.00
CA PRO A 616 -5.07 -15.36 1.03
C PRO A 616 -5.42 -16.72 1.63
N ASP A 617 -5.73 -17.69 0.76
CA ASP A 617 -5.99 -19.08 1.14
C ASP A 617 -4.88 -19.65 2.04
N GLY A 618 -5.28 -20.43 3.04
CA GLY A 618 -4.38 -21.04 4.01
C GLY A 618 -4.07 -20.15 5.22
N PHE A 619 -4.64 -18.95 5.30
CA PHE A 619 -4.67 -18.14 6.52
C PHE A 619 -5.81 -18.60 7.41
N ARG A 620 -5.70 -18.34 8.71
CA ARG A 620 -6.73 -18.70 9.68
C ARG A 620 -7.17 -17.50 10.49
N TRP A 621 -8.45 -17.49 10.80
CA TRP A 621 -9.08 -16.51 11.68
C TRP A 621 -10.01 -17.16 12.69
N ALA A 622 -10.53 -16.38 13.62
CA ALA A 622 -11.44 -16.87 14.65
C ALA A 622 -12.85 -17.17 14.10
N ASP A 623 -13.47 -18.21 14.62
CA ASP A 623 -14.90 -18.47 14.48
C ASP A 623 -15.50 -18.49 15.90
N PRO A 624 -16.21 -17.43 16.30
CA PRO A 624 -16.78 -17.30 17.65
C PRO A 624 -17.90 -18.32 17.92
N ASP A 625 -17.98 -18.80 19.16
CA ASP A 625 -19.07 -19.66 19.62
C ASP A 625 -20.35 -18.83 19.77
N LEU A 626 -21.25 -18.95 18.76
CA LEU A 626 -22.51 -18.21 18.74
C LEU A 626 -23.47 -18.60 19.87
N GLY A 627 -23.41 -19.84 20.38
CA GLY A 627 -24.21 -20.27 21.54
C GLY A 627 -23.75 -19.58 22.82
N GLN A 628 -22.44 -19.45 23.01
CA GLN A 628 -21.88 -18.69 24.11
C GLN A 628 -22.20 -17.19 23.96
N ALA A 629 -22.09 -16.64 22.75
CA ALA A 629 -22.46 -15.25 22.47
C ALA A 629 -23.93 -14.97 22.80
N ALA A 630 -24.86 -15.85 22.39
CA ALA A 630 -26.29 -15.76 22.74
C ALA A 630 -26.51 -15.82 24.26
N THR A 631 -25.81 -16.70 24.96
CA THR A 631 -25.84 -16.77 26.44
C THR A 631 -25.38 -15.45 27.07
N TRP A 632 -24.29 -14.86 26.56
CA TRP A 632 -23.81 -13.56 27.04
C TRP A 632 -24.83 -12.46 26.77
N MET A 633 -25.45 -12.41 25.59
CA MET A 633 -26.52 -11.44 25.26
C MET A 633 -27.70 -11.56 26.25
N SER A 634 -28.20 -12.77 26.50
CA SER A 634 -29.26 -12.99 27.48
C SER A 634 -28.85 -12.54 28.90
N ARG A 635 -27.62 -12.80 29.30
CA ARG A 635 -27.11 -12.37 30.62
C ARG A 635 -26.98 -10.85 30.72
N MET A 636 -26.55 -10.16 29.64
CA MET A 636 -26.47 -8.70 29.63
C MET A 636 -27.82 -8.03 29.87
N VAL A 637 -28.90 -8.63 29.40
CA VAL A 637 -30.26 -8.12 29.66
C VAL A 637 -30.70 -8.41 31.10
N ASN A 638 -30.49 -9.64 31.59
CA ASN A 638 -31.13 -10.17 32.77
C ASN A 638 -30.32 -10.08 34.06
N ASP A 639 -28.96 -9.89 33.98
CA ASP A 639 -28.03 -9.90 35.14
C ASP A 639 -27.38 -8.52 35.31
N LEU A 640 -28.11 -7.64 36.03
CA LEU A 640 -27.66 -6.26 36.32
C LEU A 640 -26.33 -6.24 37.10
N ASP A 641 -26.17 -7.17 38.06
CA ASP A 641 -24.99 -7.23 38.89
C ASP A 641 -23.76 -7.62 38.06
N LEU A 642 -23.89 -8.58 37.15
CA LEU A 642 -22.82 -8.93 36.22
C LEU A 642 -22.44 -7.73 35.33
N ARG A 643 -23.43 -7.09 34.74
CA ARG A 643 -23.21 -5.93 33.87
C ARG A 643 -22.50 -4.80 34.62
N GLY A 644 -22.94 -4.49 35.84
CA GLY A 644 -22.30 -3.51 36.71
C GLY A 644 -20.83 -3.83 37.03
N ARG A 645 -20.54 -5.09 37.38
CA ARG A 645 -19.16 -5.51 37.65
C ARG A 645 -18.24 -5.39 36.43
N LEU A 646 -18.72 -5.79 35.24
CA LEU A 646 -17.94 -5.69 34.00
C LEU A 646 -17.62 -4.23 33.67
N VAL A 647 -18.59 -3.34 33.82
CA VAL A 647 -18.41 -1.90 33.57
C VAL A 647 -17.43 -1.30 34.56
N GLU A 648 -17.58 -1.57 35.86
CA GLU A 648 -16.70 -1.05 36.91
C GLU A 648 -15.25 -1.50 36.69
N ALA A 649 -15.03 -2.79 36.44
CA ALA A 649 -13.71 -3.33 36.18
C ALA A 649 -13.09 -2.81 34.86
N ALA A 650 -13.91 -2.60 33.83
CA ALA A 650 -13.48 -2.02 32.58
C ALA A 650 -12.99 -0.57 32.77
N LEU A 651 -13.76 0.25 33.49
CA LEU A 651 -13.38 1.63 33.82
C LEU A 651 -12.12 1.70 34.69
N GLU A 652 -12.02 0.85 35.72
CA GLU A 652 -10.82 0.79 36.56
C GLU A 652 -9.59 0.45 35.74
N HIS A 653 -9.71 -0.54 34.84
CA HIS A 653 -8.63 -0.91 33.90
C HIS A 653 -8.22 0.27 33.01
N MET A 654 -9.20 0.95 32.41
CA MET A 654 -8.95 2.09 31.50
C MET A 654 -8.32 3.28 32.24
N HIS A 655 -8.78 3.58 33.46
CA HIS A 655 -8.18 4.60 34.32
C HIS A 655 -6.78 4.24 34.82
N GLY A 656 -6.47 2.96 34.93
CA GLY A 656 -5.16 2.44 35.32
C GLY A 656 -4.07 2.62 34.27
N GLN A 657 -4.41 3.04 33.03
CA GLN A 657 -3.42 3.30 31.98
C GLN A 657 -2.46 4.41 32.40
N PRO A 658 -1.17 4.33 32.00
CA PRO A 658 -0.26 5.45 32.10
C PRO A 658 -0.83 6.68 31.38
N ALA A 659 -0.52 7.89 31.86
CA ALA A 659 -0.92 9.12 31.20
C ALA A 659 -0.42 9.20 29.74
N GLU A 660 -1.17 9.85 28.85
CA GLU A 660 -0.84 9.98 27.41
C GLU A 660 0.61 10.42 27.18
N LYS A 661 1.10 11.36 27.99
CA LYS A 661 2.49 11.83 27.95
C LYS A 661 3.51 10.69 28.15
N ALA A 662 3.21 9.71 28.97
CA ALA A 662 4.12 8.57 29.22
C ALA A 662 4.28 7.70 27.97
N PHE A 663 3.21 7.52 27.18
CA PHE A 663 3.30 6.84 25.87
C PHE A 663 4.20 7.62 24.92
N GLY A 664 4.00 8.94 24.80
CA GLY A 664 4.85 9.80 23.97
C GLY A 664 6.33 9.78 24.37
N LEU A 665 6.63 9.77 25.68
CA LEU A 665 8.00 9.62 26.19
C LEU A 665 8.60 8.25 25.85
N ASN A 666 7.81 7.19 25.91
CA ASN A 666 8.25 5.86 25.49
C ASN A 666 8.58 5.83 24.00
N TYR A 667 7.74 6.44 23.15
CA TYR A 667 8.01 6.58 21.71
C TYR A 667 9.28 7.40 21.46
N ALA A 668 9.43 8.55 22.12
CA ALA A 668 10.62 9.40 22.01
C ALA A 668 11.90 8.62 22.35
N ARG A 669 11.89 7.91 23.47
CA ARG A 669 13.02 7.07 23.92
C ARG A 669 13.33 5.95 22.90
N ALA A 670 12.30 5.26 22.41
CA ALA A 670 12.47 4.20 21.40
C ALA A 670 13.00 4.73 20.07
N LEU A 671 12.69 5.98 19.73
CA LEU A 671 13.20 6.68 18.53
C LEU A 671 14.58 7.31 18.76
N GLY A 672 15.10 7.32 19.98
CA GLY A 672 16.37 7.98 20.31
C GLY A 672 16.29 9.51 20.24
N ILE A 673 15.11 10.08 20.47
CA ILE A 673 14.87 11.53 20.47
C ILE A 673 15.02 12.05 21.90
N SER A 674 15.82 13.12 22.03
CA SER A 674 16.07 13.75 23.33
C SER A 674 14.83 14.49 23.83
N GLU A 675 14.57 14.47 25.13
CA GLU A 675 13.54 15.32 25.73
C GLU A 675 13.94 16.79 25.58
N GLN A 676 13.21 17.57 24.77
CA GLN A 676 13.40 19.02 24.80
C GLN A 676 12.73 19.57 26.04
N PRO A 677 13.45 20.37 26.86
CA PRO A 677 12.80 21.08 27.96
C PRO A 677 11.70 21.97 27.38
N ALA A 678 10.51 21.90 27.97
CA ALA A 678 9.38 22.73 27.57
C ALA A 678 9.83 24.20 27.55
N ASN A 679 10.00 24.77 26.36
CA ASN A 679 10.19 26.20 26.21
C ASN A 679 8.91 26.85 26.70
N GLY A 680 9.02 27.62 27.79
CA GLY A 680 7.96 28.44 28.30
C GLY A 680 7.48 29.43 27.23
N PRO A 681 6.26 29.94 27.36
CA PRO A 681 5.67 30.83 26.37
C PRO A 681 6.51 32.11 26.24
N ASN A 682 6.98 32.35 25.02
CA ASN A 682 7.38 33.70 24.59
C ASN A 682 6.28 34.29 23.74
#